data_c66cc0caad6589e915fb1782d2ac5498
#
_entry.id   c66cc0caad6589e915fb1782d2ac5498
#
_cell.length_a   1.000
_cell.length_b   1.000
_cell.length_c   1.000
_cell.angle_alpha   90.00
_cell.angle_beta   90.00
_cell.angle_gamma   90.00
#
_symmetry.space_group_name_H-M   'P 1'
#
loop_
_entity.id
_entity.type
_entity.pdbx_description
1 polymer ?
#
loop_
_entity_poly.entity_id
_entity_poly.type
_entity_poly.pdbx_seq_one_letter_code
_entity_poly.pdbx_strand_id
1 'polypeptide(L)'
;MSKPQQQQEARGERAACPRLPGAEGAARGSAHTSAQSASRVLQYLSKCVVGASLEDVGEEEEEEEEEDENASDAEVPNLKGGQRPKEGVYQIVGTLSKAGSNKPSFAEETYAVSSRKELLSHLLECEVILYNITEDANQIEEATWAASALRTEMQHFETLKIFILISTIMSWAKSKPLDPEDSEIAFTDEDYRXRKSHPNFMDHIKAEKLVLKLGKINKHKFSTYVVASGLLYGAGEGILHYFFKMAWLSETPAIPVFGDGNNIIPTIHVLDLAAVLQNIADHRPKTHYIVAVDESMHTLKELIKCISKNAGPGKIEMIPRENAFLSKELTQSHLDMLLVNLRMEAMFLKDNFNIKWVAQRGLVENIEEILKEYKESRGLLPFKIYIHGPPGVGKSTIAENLCKHYKLHHIKIKDVISEAIANLEKIVAPKEVEADDVEEEGDDDEEEGENVEEAQELLDGIKESMEQNGSRKHQVLKWDLGHLDDQYVIKFTKDKLKTMPCRNQGYVLDGFPETYDQAKDLFNLEDEDEEKEIKGKIPKCDKLITPEFVISLTAPDEFLKNRIMNLPESVVAGTHYTQDQFLRSLNLFRELNTEDETVLNYFDELEIHPQIIDVAKFEDPENRIIVKDIIKEIGEPRNYGLTDEEKEKLERKAAEERLAKEAEEAAERERKEAEERAERKEKWEEWNKRLAEVKRQEEELLEAQSVPLRNYLMKHVMPTLTQGLNECCKIRPDDPVDFLVR
;
A
#
# COMPACT_ATOMS: atom_id res chain seq x y z
N MET A 1 0.07 -22.02 -32.47
CA MET A 1 0.72 -22.75 -31.36
C MET A 1 1.17 -21.73 -30.31
N SER A 2 0.30 -21.42 -29.40
CA SER A 2 0.54 -20.45 -28.32
C SER A 2 1.20 -21.19 -27.14
N LYS A 3 2.32 -20.68 -26.68
CA LYS A 3 2.97 -21.14 -25.46
C LYS A 3 2.12 -20.71 -24.26
N PRO A 4 1.89 -21.56 -23.27
CA PRO A 4 1.21 -21.14 -22.05
C PRO A 4 2.11 -20.19 -21.27
N GLN A 5 1.57 -19.06 -20.86
CA GLN A 5 2.20 -18.16 -19.89
C GLN A 5 2.28 -18.91 -18.56
N GLN A 6 3.48 -19.09 -18.07
CA GLN A 6 3.69 -19.57 -16.70
C GLN A 6 3.25 -18.45 -15.73
N GLN A 7 2.14 -18.68 -15.08
CA GLN A 7 1.79 -17.90 -13.90
C GLN A 7 2.88 -18.13 -12.84
N GLN A 8 3.61 -17.07 -12.50
CA GLN A 8 4.49 -17.08 -11.34
C GLN A 8 3.64 -17.05 -10.09
N GLU A 9 3.30 -18.21 -9.57
CA GLU A 9 2.71 -18.32 -8.24
C GLU A 9 3.76 -17.88 -7.21
N ALA A 10 3.42 -16.87 -6.45
CA ALA A 10 4.21 -16.47 -5.28
C ALA A 10 4.13 -17.59 -4.24
N ARG A 11 5.11 -18.45 -4.21
CA ARG A 11 5.23 -19.47 -3.15
C ARG A 11 5.63 -18.76 -1.85
N GLY A 12 4.77 -18.90 -0.85
CA GLY A 12 4.98 -18.31 0.46
C GLY A 12 6.24 -18.77 1.17
N GLU A 13 6.68 -17.95 2.11
CA GLU A 13 7.82 -18.30 2.96
C GLU A 13 7.53 -19.53 3.81
N ARG A 14 8.44 -20.48 3.81
CA ARG A 14 8.37 -21.68 4.65
C ARG A 14 8.88 -21.34 6.06
N ALA A 15 8.09 -21.64 7.05
CA ALA A 15 8.38 -21.23 8.43
C ALA A 15 8.81 -22.38 9.34
N ALA A 16 9.27 -22.08 10.48
CA ALA A 16 10.24 -22.74 11.33
C ALA A 16 9.69 -23.32 12.65
N CYS A 17 10.43 -24.17 13.30
CA CYS A 17 10.07 -24.86 14.53
C CYS A 17 10.88 -24.37 15.76
N PRO A 18 10.32 -24.39 16.97
CA PRO A 18 11.08 -24.03 18.16
C PRO A 18 12.02 -25.15 18.65
N ARG A 19 13.20 -24.78 19.13
CA ARG A 19 14.14 -25.66 19.87
C ARG A 19 13.87 -25.57 21.37
N LEU A 20 13.96 -26.70 22.03
CA LEU A 20 13.95 -26.73 23.50
C LEU A 20 15.37 -26.66 24.06
N PRO A 21 15.68 -25.81 25.04
CA PRO A 21 16.96 -25.79 25.69
C PRO A 21 17.05 -26.90 26.71
N GLY A 22 18.18 -27.54 26.78
CA GLY A 22 18.44 -28.49 27.81
C GLY A 22 19.29 -29.68 27.36
N ALA A 23 20.38 -29.86 28.01
CA ALA A 23 21.34 -30.93 27.81
C ALA A 23 21.86 -31.12 26.37
N GLU A 24 23.11 -31.10 26.19
CA GLU A 24 23.91 -31.24 24.99
C GLU A 24 23.18 -31.95 23.81
N GLY A 25 22.61 -31.20 22.93
CA GLY A 25 21.85 -31.72 21.79
C GLY A 25 20.54 -30.98 21.56
N ALA A 26 20.64 -29.71 21.21
CA ALA A 26 19.47 -28.86 20.98
C ALA A 26 18.54 -29.41 19.90
N ALA A 27 17.28 -29.58 20.23
CA ALA A 27 16.23 -30.03 19.31
C ALA A 27 15.80 -28.96 18.34
N ARG A 28 15.75 -29.29 17.08
CA ARG A 28 15.35 -28.39 15.98
C ARG A 28 13.94 -28.72 15.51
N GLY A 29 13.18 -27.70 15.15
CA GLY A 29 11.84 -27.87 14.58
C GLY A 29 11.67 -27.13 13.27
N SER A 30 10.93 -27.69 12.34
CA SER A 30 10.62 -27.07 11.05
C SER A 30 9.12 -26.86 10.86
N ALA A 31 8.75 -25.71 10.36
CA ALA A 31 7.37 -25.40 10.00
C ALA A 31 7.30 -24.82 8.58
N HIS A 32 6.32 -25.25 7.86
CA HIS A 32 6.00 -24.74 6.53
C HIS A 32 4.82 -23.83 6.61
N THR A 33 4.97 -22.62 6.18
CA THR A 33 3.82 -21.71 6.09
C THR A 33 3.91 -20.82 4.85
N SER A 34 2.77 -20.58 4.29
CA SER A 34 2.58 -19.62 3.22
C SER A 34 1.93 -18.41 3.82
N ALA A 35 2.36 -17.55 4.48
CA ALA A 35 1.70 -16.30 4.79
C ALA A 35 2.25 -15.56 6.00
N GLN A 36 1.86 -14.33 6.13
CA GLN A 36 2.17 -13.46 7.25
C GLN A 36 1.77 -14.06 8.61
N SER A 37 0.65 -14.78 8.67
CA SER A 37 0.14 -15.40 9.90
C SER A 37 1.15 -16.35 10.55
N ALA A 38 1.77 -17.21 9.76
CA ALA A 38 2.74 -18.16 10.28
C ALA A 38 4.04 -17.50 10.71
N SER A 39 4.49 -16.50 9.97
CA SER A 39 5.65 -15.69 10.36
C SER A 39 5.40 -15.02 11.73
N ARG A 40 4.20 -14.50 11.96
CA ARG A 40 3.81 -13.87 13.24
C ARG A 40 3.75 -14.88 14.38
N VAL A 41 3.21 -16.07 14.14
CA VAL A 41 3.18 -17.18 15.12
C VAL A 41 4.61 -17.52 15.55
N LEU A 42 5.51 -17.70 14.60
CA LEU A 42 6.90 -18.08 14.87
C LEU A 42 7.69 -16.96 15.56
N GLN A 43 7.43 -15.71 15.16
CA GLN A 43 8.02 -14.54 15.82
C GLN A 43 7.58 -14.46 17.30
N TYR A 44 6.33 -14.76 17.59
CA TYR A 44 5.83 -14.86 18.97
C TYR A 44 6.56 -15.97 19.73
N LEU A 45 6.57 -17.18 19.17
CA LEU A 45 7.21 -18.34 19.81
C LEU A 45 8.70 -18.12 20.07
N SER A 46 9.41 -17.41 19.19
CA SER A 46 10.85 -17.10 19.37
C SER A 46 11.15 -16.25 20.61
N LYS A 47 10.15 -15.58 21.16
CA LYS A 47 10.25 -14.77 22.38
C LYS A 47 9.82 -15.54 23.63
N CYS A 48 9.16 -16.69 23.45
CA CYS A 48 8.61 -17.46 24.55
C CYS A 48 9.69 -18.32 25.22
N VAL A 49 9.66 -18.32 26.55
CA VAL A 49 10.48 -19.24 27.37
C VAL A 49 9.77 -20.60 27.38
N VAL A 50 10.52 -21.66 27.15
CA VAL A 50 10.00 -23.02 27.15
C VAL A 50 9.47 -23.37 28.55
N GLY A 51 8.23 -23.87 28.60
CA GLY A 51 7.57 -24.24 29.86
C GLY A 51 6.93 -23.06 30.61
N ALA A 52 7.05 -21.81 30.07
CA ALA A 52 6.48 -20.63 30.75
C ALA A 52 4.97 -20.70 30.92
N SER A 53 4.27 -21.38 30.01
CA SER A 53 2.81 -21.54 30.11
C SER A 53 2.38 -22.53 31.20
N LEU A 54 3.32 -23.27 31.81
CA LEU A 54 3.07 -24.20 32.92
C LEU A 54 3.02 -23.49 34.28
N GLU A 55 3.54 -22.27 34.35
CA GLU A 55 3.54 -21.48 35.57
C GLU A 55 2.12 -20.95 35.83
N ASP A 56 1.58 -21.21 37.01
CA ASP A 56 0.33 -20.56 37.44
C ASP A 56 0.61 -19.05 37.50
N VAL A 57 -0.24 -18.28 36.82
CA VAL A 57 -0.28 -16.84 37.01
C VAL A 57 -0.84 -16.61 38.39
N GLY A 58 0.02 -16.52 39.41
CA GLY A 58 -0.35 -16.01 40.70
C GLY A 58 -0.98 -14.63 40.49
N GLU A 59 -2.05 -14.35 41.23
CA GLU A 59 -2.64 -13.01 41.24
C GLU A 59 -1.52 -12.01 41.46
N GLU A 60 -1.27 -11.16 40.46
CA GLU A 60 -0.36 -10.04 40.64
C GLU A 60 -0.99 -9.13 41.67
N GLU A 61 -0.53 -9.21 42.93
CA GLU A 61 -0.82 -8.19 43.90
C GLU A 61 -0.26 -6.88 43.33
N GLU A 62 -1.12 -5.93 43.06
CA GLU A 62 -0.71 -4.57 42.72
C GLU A 62 0.08 -4.03 43.92
N GLU A 63 1.39 -4.19 43.91
CA GLU A 63 2.25 -3.47 44.82
C GLU A 63 2.21 -2.00 44.40
N GLU A 64 1.46 -1.20 45.12
CA GLU A 64 1.54 0.26 45.09
C GLU A 64 2.99 0.63 45.43
N GLU A 65 3.79 0.95 44.44
CA GLU A 65 5.11 1.52 44.65
C GLU A 65 4.95 2.89 45.30
N GLU A 66 5.12 2.95 46.63
CA GLU A 66 5.39 4.22 47.32
C GLU A 66 6.74 4.70 46.83
N GLU A 67 6.76 5.77 46.05
CA GLU A 67 7.97 6.46 45.64
C GLU A 67 8.71 7.02 46.87
N ASP A 68 9.72 6.33 47.31
CA ASP A 68 10.63 6.84 48.33
C ASP A 68 11.70 7.72 47.66
N GLU A 69 11.50 9.02 47.74
CA GLU A 69 12.47 10.03 47.29
C GLU A 69 13.72 10.02 48.19
N ASN A 70 14.60 9.07 48.03
CA ASN A 70 16.00 9.24 48.48
C ASN A 70 16.83 8.01 48.10
N ALA A 71 17.46 8.03 46.94
CA ALA A 71 18.61 7.18 46.71
C ALA A 71 19.61 7.86 45.77
N SER A 72 20.76 8.14 46.34
CA SER A 72 21.91 8.73 45.71
C SER A 72 22.49 7.96 44.55
N ASP A 73 23.08 8.70 43.61
CA ASP A 73 23.87 8.27 42.47
C ASP A 73 24.63 6.95 42.64
N ALA A 74 24.18 5.92 41.95
CA ALA A 74 25.00 4.79 41.59
C ALA A 74 24.92 4.62 40.06
N GLU A 75 26.06 4.81 39.42
CA GLU A 75 26.20 4.61 37.97
C GLU A 75 25.77 3.20 37.56
N VAL A 76 24.67 3.13 36.82
CA VAL A 76 24.26 1.91 36.14
C VAL A 76 25.15 1.74 34.90
N PRO A 77 25.89 0.63 34.77
CA PRO A 77 26.69 0.42 33.56
C PRO A 77 25.77 0.31 32.34
N ASN A 78 25.98 1.18 31.40
CA ASN A 78 25.31 1.17 30.11
C ASN A 78 25.77 -0.06 29.33
N LEU A 79 25.07 -1.17 29.50
CA LEU A 79 25.32 -2.39 28.74
C LEU A 79 24.83 -2.19 27.31
N LYS A 80 25.73 -1.80 26.43
CA LYS A 80 25.56 -1.92 24.99
C LYS A 80 25.02 -3.31 24.69
N GLY A 81 23.93 -3.37 23.86
CA GLY A 81 23.15 -4.56 23.59
C GLY A 81 23.96 -5.82 23.24
N GLY A 82 24.45 -6.49 24.23
CA GLY A 82 24.95 -7.85 24.13
C GLY A 82 23.73 -8.78 24.12
N GLN A 83 23.64 -9.63 23.12
CA GLN A 83 22.63 -10.66 23.07
C GLN A 83 22.72 -11.49 24.37
N ARG A 84 21.64 -11.48 25.16
CA ARG A 84 21.50 -12.39 26.29
C ARG A 84 21.59 -13.83 25.78
N PRO A 85 22.23 -14.75 26.48
CA PRO A 85 22.23 -16.15 26.10
C PRO A 85 20.80 -16.64 25.92
N LYS A 86 20.51 -17.25 24.79
CA LYS A 86 19.17 -17.76 24.44
C LYS A 86 18.80 -19.05 25.19
N GLU A 87 19.36 -19.27 26.34
CA GLU A 87 19.02 -20.42 27.19
C GLU A 87 17.59 -20.24 27.70
N GLY A 88 16.73 -21.23 27.44
CA GLY A 88 15.36 -21.25 27.89
C GLY A 88 14.32 -20.76 26.90
N VAL A 89 14.71 -20.24 25.74
CA VAL A 89 13.80 -19.71 24.73
C VAL A 89 13.68 -20.68 23.54
N TYR A 90 12.50 -20.75 22.90
CA TYR A 90 12.31 -21.57 21.70
C TYR A 90 13.23 -21.09 20.57
N GLN A 91 14.03 -22.00 20.05
CA GLN A 91 14.91 -21.76 18.89
C GLN A 91 14.15 -22.11 17.61
N ILE A 92 13.95 -21.13 16.74
CA ILE A 92 13.15 -21.30 15.53
C ILE A 92 14.05 -21.66 14.34
N VAL A 93 13.72 -22.75 13.68
CA VAL A 93 14.39 -23.24 12.46
C VAL A 93 13.35 -23.38 11.35
N GLY A 94 13.67 -22.95 10.15
CA GLY A 94 12.71 -22.99 9.06
C GLY A 94 13.29 -23.31 7.70
N THR A 95 12.39 -23.64 6.77
CA THR A 95 12.74 -23.85 5.37
C THR A 95 12.24 -22.67 4.53
N LEU A 96 13.08 -22.21 3.61
CA LEU A 96 12.76 -21.12 2.68
C LEU A 96 12.35 -21.70 1.33
N SER A 97 11.34 -21.09 0.72
CA SER A 97 10.82 -21.49 -0.60
C SER A 97 11.78 -21.21 -1.74
N LYS A 98 12.64 -20.22 -1.59
CA LYS A 98 13.65 -19.82 -2.59
C LYS A 98 15.02 -19.67 -1.96
N ALA A 99 16.04 -20.23 -2.60
CA ALA A 99 17.42 -19.95 -2.27
C ALA A 99 17.69 -18.45 -2.50
N GLY A 100 18.23 -17.78 -1.48
CA GLY A 100 18.54 -16.35 -1.54
C GLY A 100 17.47 -15.43 -0.94
N SER A 101 16.37 -15.96 -0.45
CA SER A 101 15.42 -15.17 0.37
C SER A 101 16.09 -14.75 1.68
N ASN A 102 15.80 -13.54 2.13
CA ASN A 102 16.36 -13.03 3.38
C ASN A 102 15.87 -13.86 4.58
N LYS A 103 16.81 -14.24 5.42
CA LYS A 103 16.54 -14.93 6.67
C LYS A 103 15.74 -14.01 7.60
N PRO A 104 14.57 -14.44 8.13
CA PRO A 104 13.85 -13.66 9.13
C PRO A 104 14.70 -13.48 10.41
N SER A 105 14.61 -12.30 11.03
CA SER A 105 15.41 -11.95 12.21
C SER A 105 15.15 -12.86 13.42
N PHE A 106 13.96 -13.44 13.51
CA PHE A 106 13.57 -14.32 14.60
C PHE A 106 14.03 -15.78 14.40
N ALA A 107 14.40 -16.18 13.17
CA ALA A 107 14.84 -17.54 12.88
C ALA A 107 16.33 -17.70 13.19
N GLU A 108 16.68 -18.74 13.92
CA GLU A 108 18.08 -19.06 14.22
C GLU A 108 18.79 -19.63 13.00
N GLU A 109 18.11 -20.54 12.31
CA GLU A 109 18.61 -21.16 11.07
C GLU A 109 17.52 -21.24 10.03
N THR A 110 17.87 -21.12 8.76
CA THR A 110 16.96 -21.32 7.64
C THR A 110 17.65 -22.17 6.57
N TYR A 111 16.88 -23.07 5.97
CA TYR A 111 17.38 -24.00 4.96
C TYR A 111 16.60 -23.86 3.64
N ALA A 112 17.32 -23.87 2.54
CA ALA A 112 16.73 -24.04 1.22
C ALA A 112 16.71 -25.54 0.92
N VAL A 113 15.55 -26.17 1.07
CA VAL A 113 15.42 -27.63 0.92
C VAL A 113 15.19 -28.00 -0.53
N SER A 114 16.02 -28.88 -1.07
CA SER A 114 15.93 -29.35 -2.46
C SER A 114 15.22 -30.70 -2.61
N SER A 115 15.15 -31.49 -1.54
CA SER A 115 14.57 -32.83 -1.58
C SER A 115 13.86 -33.21 -0.28
N ARG A 116 12.90 -34.15 -0.39
CA ARG A 116 12.19 -34.69 0.80
C ARG A 116 13.13 -35.40 1.77
N LYS A 117 14.21 -36.00 1.28
CA LYS A 117 15.20 -36.68 2.13
C LYS A 117 15.97 -35.68 2.98
N GLU A 118 16.36 -34.55 2.40
CA GLU A 118 17.01 -33.43 3.09
C GLU A 118 16.06 -32.81 4.13
N LEU A 119 14.79 -32.61 3.76
CA LEU A 119 13.78 -32.11 4.68
C LEU A 119 13.62 -33.05 5.88
N LEU A 120 13.56 -34.35 5.66
CA LEU A 120 13.44 -35.33 6.75
C LEU A 120 14.61 -35.25 7.71
N SER A 121 15.86 -35.08 7.22
CA SER A 121 17.03 -34.95 8.10
C SER A 121 16.92 -33.74 9.03
N HIS A 122 16.42 -32.60 8.53
CA HIS A 122 16.17 -31.41 9.36
C HIS A 122 15.01 -31.62 10.35
N LEU A 123 13.92 -32.27 9.92
CA LEU A 123 12.79 -32.60 10.80
C LEU A 123 13.21 -33.52 11.96
N LEU A 124 14.14 -34.47 11.71
CA LEU A 124 14.63 -35.39 12.72
C LEU A 124 15.44 -34.68 13.80
N GLU A 125 16.00 -33.49 13.53
CA GLU A 125 16.69 -32.67 14.52
C GLU A 125 15.72 -31.87 15.42
N CYS A 126 14.42 -31.80 15.08
CA CYS A 126 13.43 -30.98 15.76
C CYS A 126 12.65 -31.76 16.80
N GLU A 127 12.36 -31.14 17.95
CA GLU A 127 11.46 -31.72 18.96
C GLU A 127 9.99 -31.36 18.71
N VAL A 128 9.72 -30.14 18.26
CA VAL A 128 8.39 -29.66 17.93
C VAL A 128 8.34 -29.30 16.44
N ILE A 129 7.40 -29.86 15.72
CA ILE A 129 7.23 -29.67 14.29
C ILE A 129 5.84 -29.07 14.03
N LEU A 130 5.79 -27.91 13.40
CA LEU A 130 4.56 -27.18 13.09
C LEU A 130 4.32 -27.14 11.59
N TYR A 131 3.13 -27.53 11.15
CA TYR A 131 2.65 -27.32 9.79
C TYR A 131 1.34 -26.56 9.82
N ASN A 132 1.28 -25.45 9.07
CA ASN A 132 0.07 -24.62 8.95
C ASN A 132 -0.56 -24.81 7.56
N ILE A 133 -1.73 -25.39 7.54
CA ILE A 133 -2.51 -25.62 6.32
C ILE A 133 -3.78 -24.75 6.26
N THR A 134 -3.90 -23.74 7.13
CA THR A 134 -5.12 -22.90 7.19
C THR A 134 -5.35 -22.12 5.89
N GLU A 135 -4.30 -21.57 5.31
CA GLU A 135 -4.37 -20.64 4.18
C GLU A 135 -3.82 -21.24 2.88
N ASP A 136 -2.96 -22.27 2.96
CA ASP A 136 -2.30 -22.86 1.79
C ASP A 136 -2.50 -24.39 1.72
N ALA A 137 -3.43 -24.82 0.91
CA ALA A 137 -3.72 -26.23 0.65
C ALA A 137 -2.54 -26.98 0.02
N ASN A 138 -1.59 -26.30 -0.61
CA ASN A 138 -0.40 -26.92 -1.18
C ASN A 138 0.52 -27.52 -0.10
N GLN A 139 0.40 -27.05 1.14
CA GLN A 139 1.16 -27.56 2.27
C GLN A 139 0.64 -28.94 2.75
N ILE A 140 -0.58 -29.32 2.40
CA ILE A 140 -1.24 -30.56 2.89
C ILE A 140 -0.43 -31.80 2.52
N GLU A 141 0.02 -31.90 1.28
CA GLU A 141 0.78 -33.05 0.80
C GLU A 141 2.10 -33.21 1.57
N GLU A 142 2.81 -32.12 1.75
CA GLU A 142 4.08 -32.13 2.49
C GLU A 142 3.87 -32.44 3.99
N ALA A 143 2.87 -31.83 4.61
CA ALA A 143 2.54 -32.06 6.04
C ALA A 143 2.17 -33.54 6.28
N THR A 144 1.36 -34.14 5.41
CA THR A 144 0.96 -35.55 5.53
C THR A 144 2.14 -36.50 5.28
N TRP A 145 2.96 -36.17 4.30
CA TRP A 145 4.21 -36.90 4.04
C TRP A 145 5.16 -36.80 5.25
N ALA A 146 5.39 -35.61 5.77
CA ALA A 146 6.29 -35.36 6.91
C ALA A 146 5.86 -36.16 8.15
N ALA A 147 4.56 -36.11 8.49
CA ALA A 147 4.01 -36.86 9.62
C ALA A 147 4.20 -38.36 9.43
N SER A 148 3.98 -38.88 8.22
CA SER A 148 4.14 -40.31 7.88
C SER A 148 5.62 -40.72 7.92
N ALA A 149 6.52 -39.91 7.39
CA ALA A 149 7.97 -40.15 7.39
C ALA A 149 8.53 -40.18 8.81
N LEU A 150 8.16 -39.18 9.63
CA LEU A 150 8.54 -39.12 11.05
C LEU A 150 8.05 -40.36 11.81
N ARG A 151 6.82 -40.78 11.53
CA ARG A 151 6.24 -42.00 12.13
C ARG A 151 7.09 -43.25 11.77
N THR A 152 7.59 -43.34 10.55
CA THR A 152 8.42 -44.46 10.10
C THR A 152 9.75 -44.49 10.87
N GLU A 153 10.36 -43.34 11.10
CA GLU A 153 11.62 -43.15 11.80
C GLU A 153 11.51 -43.16 13.34
N MET A 154 10.29 -43.31 13.88
CA MET A 154 9.98 -43.19 15.33
C MET A 154 10.84 -44.09 16.22
N GLN A 155 11.24 -45.25 15.74
CA GLN A 155 12.09 -46.20 16.47
C GLN A 155 13.43 -45.54 16.89
N HIS A 156 13.94 -44.66 16.05
CA HIS A 156 15.23 -44.00 16.21
C HIS A 156 15.18 -42.71 17.06
N PHE A 157 14.02 -42.32 17.55
CA PHE A 157 13.89 -41.09 18.33
C PHE A 157 14.47 -41.25 19.71
N GLU A 158 15.39 -40.38 20.09
CA GLU A 158 15.99 -40.30 21.42
C GLU A 158 15.07 -39.52 22.41
N THR A 159 14.37 -38.52 21.88
CA THR A 159 13.43 -37.68 22.64
C THR A 159 12.05 -37.73 22.06
N LEU A 160 11.05 -37.33 22.83
CA LEU A 160 9.67 -37.19 22.34
C LEU A 160 9.61 -36.12 21.24
N LYS A 161 9.00 -36.46 20.11
CA LYS A 161 8.70 -35.49 19.05
C LYS A 161 7.21 -35.16 19.04
N ILE A 162 6.94 -33.87 18.93
CA ILE A 162 5.58 -33.32 18.89
C ILE A 162 5.32 -32.78 17.48
N PHE A 163 4.29 -33.30 16.84
CA PHE A 163 3.85 -32.83 15.54
C PHE A 163 2.51 -32.11 15.65
N ILE A 164 2.44 -30.83 15.29
CA ILE A 164 1.22 -30.03 15.38
C ILE A 164 0.79 -29.61 13.99
N LEU A 165 -0.41 -30.04 13.58
CA LEU A 165 -1.04 -29.62 12.33
C LEU A 165 -2.03 -28.50 12.66
N ILE A 166 -1.77 -27.29 12.18
CA ILE A 166 -2.69 -26.17 12.29
C ILE A 166 -3.60 -26.22 11.07
N SER A 167 -4.85 -26.64 11.31
CA SER A 167 -5.90 -26.76 10.31
C SER A 167 -6.96 -25.67 10.52
N THR A 168 -8.08 -25.77 9.85
CA THR A 168 -9.12 -24.77 9.79
C THR A 168 -10.48 -25.31 10.26
N ILE A 169 -11.30 -24.44 10.85
CA ILE A 169 -12.71 -24.74 11.17
C ILE A 169 -13.53 -25.12 9.93
N MET A 170 -13.02 -24.91 8.71
CA MET A 170 -13.72 -25.31 7.49
C MET A 170 -13.91 -26.84 7.40
N SER A 171 -13.17 -27.62 8.20
CA SER A 171 -13.41 -29.06 8.38
C SER A 171 -14.71 -29.36 9.14
N TRP A 172 -15.38 -28.34 9.68
CA TRP A 172 -16.67 -28.40 10.37
C TRP A 172 -17.83 -27.77 9.58
N ALA A 173 -17.57 -27.07 8.50
CA ALA A 173 -18.49 -26.13 7.84
C ALA A 173 -19.84 -26.72 7.42
N LYS A 174 -19.93 -28.05 7.24
CA LYS A 174 -21.16 -28.75 6.87
C LYS A 174 -21.65 -29.70 7.98
N SER A 175 -21.17 -29.52 9.20
CA SER A 175 -21.65 -30.26 10.39
C SER A 175 -23.12 -29.92 10.63
N LYS A 176 -23.89 -30.93 11.06
CA LYS A 176 -25.30 -30.73 11.41
C LYS A 176 -25.37 -30.20 12.84
N PRO A 177 -26.36 -29.37 13.18
CA PRO A 177 -26.56 -28.93 14.55
C PRO A 177 -26.62 -30.14 15.51
N LEU A 178 -26.09 -29.97 16.71
CA LEU A 178 -26.09 -31.02 17.74
C LEU A 178 -27.53 -31.37 18.17
N ASP A 179 -28.38 -30.36 18.23
CA ASP A 179 -29.81 -30.53 18.43
C ASP A 179 -30.55 -29.91 17.22
N PRO A 180 -31.37 -30.68 16.50
CA PRO A 180 -32.16 -30.15 15.40
C PRO A 180 -33.18 -29.08 15.80
N GLU A 181 -33.58 -29.04 17.06
CA GLU A 181 -34.56 -28.06 17.59
C GLU A 181 -33.89 -26.83 18.20
N ASP A 182 -32.57 -26.90 18.45
CA ASP A 182 -31.80 -25.78 18.96
C ASP A 182 -30.48 -25.62 18.16
N SER A 183 -30.50 -24.80 17.15
CA SER A 183 -29.35 -24.52 16.31
C SER A 183 -28.33 -23.56 16.97
N GLU A 184 -28.64 -23.03 18.16
CA GLU A 184 -27.76 -22.10 18.87
C GLU A 184 -26.68 -22.80 19.70
N ILE A 185 -26.80 -24.12 19.91
CA ILE A 185 -25.78 -24.88 20.63
C ILE A 185 -24.45 -24.88 19.86
N ALA A 186 -23.41 -24.38 20.50
CA ALA A 186 -22.07 -24.31 19.94
C ALA A 186 -21.39 -25.70 19.91
N PHE A 187 -20.63 -25.96 18.88
CA PHE A 187 -19.74 -27.14 18.80
C PHE A 187 -18.53 -26.93 19.72
N THR A 188 -18.10 -28.00 20.34
CA THR A 188 -16.91 -28.02 21.20
C THR A 188 -15.86 -29.01 20.68
N ASP A 189 -14.70 -29.03 21.33
CA ASP A 189 -13.61 -29.98 21.02
C ASP A 189 -14.09 -31.44 21.07
N GLU A 190 -15.04 -31.77 21.94
CA GLU A 190 -15.57 -33.14 22.13
C GLU A 190 -16.34 -33.64 20.92
N ASP A 191 -16.96 -32.73 20.18
CA ASP A 191 -17.80 -33.05 19.00
C ASP A 191 -17.01 -33.32 17.72
N TYR A 192 -15.68 -33.29 17.77
CA TYR A 192 -14.82 -33.36 16.58
C TYR A 192 -15.08 -34.59 15.70
N ARG A 193 -15.65 -35.62 16.28
CA ARG A 193 -16.06 -36.82 15.53
C ARG A 193 -17.25 -36.61 14.61
N UNK A 194 -18.00 -35.57 14.75
CA UNK A 194 -19.04 -35.30 14.11
C UNK A 194 -18.88 -34.51 13.05
N ARG A 195 -17.82 -33.92 13.00
CA ARG A 195 -17.60 -32.84 12.05
C ARG A 195 -17.72 -33.28 10.57
N LYS A 196 -18.21 -32.36 9.75
CA LYS A 196 -18.30 -32.54 8.30
C LYS A 196 -17.69 -31.33 7.61
N SER A 197 -16.73 -31.61 6.71
CA SER A 197 -15.98 -30.59 5.99
C SER A 197 -16.78 -29.91 4.89
N HIS A 198 -16.45 -28.67 4.60
CA HIS A 198 -16.80 -28.02 3.36
C HIS A 198 -16.21 -28.84 2.17
N PRO A 199 -16.92 -28.97 1.04
CA PRO A 199 -16.42 -29.73 -0.10
C PRO A 199 -15.01 -29.34 -0.56
N ASN A 200 -14.68 -28.07 -0.57
CA ASN A 200 -13.37 -27.55 -0.99
C ASN A 200 -12.25 -27.81 0.05
N PHE A 201 -12.60 -28.29 1.25
CA PHE A 201 -11.66 -28.56 2.35
C PHE A 201 -11.59 -30.05 2.72
N MET A 202 -11.95 -30.92 1.78
CA MET A 202 -11.93 -32.39 2.00
C MET A 202 -10.51 -32.92 2.25
N ASP A 203 -9.50 -32.32 1.68
CA ASP A 203 -8.13 -32.74 1.89
C ASP A 203 -7.60 -32.32 3.26
N HIS A 204 -8.08 -31.20 3.79
CA HIS A 204 -7.79 -30.77 5.17
C HIS A 204 -8.28 -31.83 6.17
N ILE A 205 -9.56 -32.25 6.07
CA ILE A 205 -10.11 -33.24 7.01
C ILE A 205 -9.43 -34.63 6.87
N LYS A 206 -8.98 -35.00 5.65
CA LYS A 206 -8.19 -36.23 5.43
C LYS A 206 -6.84 -36.13 6.15
N ALA A 207 -6.16 -34.99 6.03
CA ALA A 207 -4.89 -34.72 6.71
C ALA A 207 -5.04 -34.76 8.24
N GLU A 208 -6.07 -34.11 8.76
CA GLU A 208 -6.41 -34.15 10.20
C GLU A 208 -6.57 -35.60 10.71
N LYS A 209 -7.36 -36.39 10.01
CA LYS A 209 -7.61 -37.79 10.37
C LYS A 209 -6.35 -38.64 10.30
N LEU A 210 -5.48 -38.41 9.31
CA LEU A 210 -4.22 -39.11 9.17
C LEU A 210 -3.28 -38.76 10.34
N VAL A 211 -3.10 -37.47 10.63
CA VAL A 211 -2.22 -37.01 11.71
C VAL A 211 -2.67 -37.58 13.06
N LEU A 212 -3.97 -37.53 13.36
CA LEU A 212 -4.54 -38.12 14.60
C LEU A 212 -4.30 -39.63 14.65
N LYS A 213 -4.41 -40.34 13.54
CA LYS A 213 -4.18 -41.79 13.47
C LYS A 213 -2.70 -42.14 13.74
N LEU A 214 -1.77 -41.37 13.17
CA LEU A 214 -0.34 -41.62 13.31
C LEU A 214 0.13 -41.46 14.78
N GLY A 215 -0.43 -40.52 15.53
CA GLY A 215 -0.09 -40.25 16.92
C GLY A 215 -0.60 -41.27 17.93
N LYS A 216 -1.53 -42.17 17.55
CA LYS A 216 -2.14 -43.16 18.45
C LYS A 216 -1.22 -44.34 18.77
N ILE A 217 -0.21 -44.61 17.97
CA ILE A 217 0.54 -45.86 18.03
C ILE A 217 1.57 -45.89 19.13
N ASN A 218 2.33 -44.80 19.34
CA ASN A 218 3.26 -44.68 20.47
C ASN A 218 3.38 -43.22 20.90
N LYS A 219 2.56 -42.83 21.84
CA LYS A 219 2.47 -41.44 22.36
C LYS A 219 3.70 -41.00 23.13
N HIS A 220 4.51 -41.92 23.61
CA HIS A 220 5.74 -41.62 24.37
C HIS A 220 6.90 -41.20 23.49
N LYS A 221 6.87 -41.60 22.21
CA LYS A 221 7.94 -41.24 21.24
C LYS A 221 7.48 -40.22 20.20
N PHE A 222 6.19 -40.29 19.77
CA PHE A 222 5.66 -39.40 18.74
C PHE A 222 4.24 -39.00 19.09
N SER A 223 4.05 -37.76 19.48
CA SER A 223 2.74 -37.20 19.82
C SER A 223 2.28 -36.23 18.73
N THR A 224 1.07 -36.40 18.25
CA THR A 224 0.51 -35.55 17.21
C THR A 224 -0.72 -34.80 17.69
N TYR A 225 -0.87 -33.56 17.27
CA TYR A 225 -1.99 -32.70 17.60
C TYR A 225 -2.55 -32.07 16.32
N VAL A 226 -3.85 -31.87 16.31
CA VAL A 226 -4.56 -31.10 15.29
C VAL A 226 -5.23 -29.92 15.98
N VAL A 227 -4.94 -28.71 15.49
CA VAL A 227 -5.53 -27.48 15.99
C VAL A 227 -6.45 -26.94 14.90
N ALA A 228 -7.76 -26.94 15.16
CA ALA A 228 -8.76 -26.36 14.26
C ALA A 228 -8.89 -24.87 14.55
N SER A 229 -8.18 -24.07 13.75
CA SER A 229 -8.13 -22.60 13.92
C SER A 229 -9.36 -21.92 13.35
N GLY A 230 -9.92 -20.99 14.09
CA GLY A 230 -10.88 -20.00 13.57
C GLY A 230 -10.26 -19.13 12.49
N LEU A 231 -11.07 -18.26 11.89
CA LEU A 231 -10.60 -17.27 10.92
C LEU A 231 -9.55 -16.39 11.60
N LEU A 232 -8.36 -16.33 11.02
CA LEU A 232 -7.23 -15.58 11.58
C LEU A 232 -7.36 -14.08 11.31
N TYR A 233 -7.12 -13.28 12.34
CA TYR A 233 -7.05 -11.81 12.23
C TYR A 233 -5.95 -11.28 13.15
N GLY A 234 -5.62 -10.00 12.97
CA GLY A 234 -4.63 -9.29 13.78
C GLY A 234 -3.22 -9.31 13.19
N ALA A 235 -2.37 -8.45 13.74
CA ALA A 235 -0.95 -8.29 13.38
C ALA A 235 -0.71 -8.05 11.88
N GLY A 236 -1.58 -7.28 11.24
CA GLY A 236 -1.43 -6.86 9.83
C GLY A 236 -2.41 -7.49 8.86
N GLU A 237 -3.25 -8.36 9.35
CA GLU A 237 -4.38 -8.99 8.65
C GLU A 237 -4.03 -9.88 7.45
N GLY A 238 -4.76 -10.99 7.36
CA GLY A 238 -4.80 -11.90 6.22
C GLY A 238 -6.08 -11.72 5.40
N ILE A 239 -7.06 -12.60 5.60
CA ILE A 239 -8.33 -12.60 4.85
C ILE A 239 -9.10 -11.28 5.01
N LEU A 240 -9.14 -10.74 6.24
CA LEU A 240 -9.84 -9.49 6.53
C LEU A 240 -9.11 -8.25 5.98
N HIS A 241 -7.87 -8.39 5.49
CA HIS A 241 -7.11 -7.30 4.87
C HIS A 241 -7.91 -6.59 3.76
N TYR A 242 -8.67 -7.33 2.98
CA TYR A 242 -9.56 -6.79 1.93
C TYR A 242 -10.47 -5.67 2.49
N PHE A 243 -11.14 -5.95 3.60
CA PHE A 243 -12.06 -5.00 4.23
C PHE A 243 -11.32 -3.84 4.91
N PHE A 244 -10.23 -4.12 5.60
CA PHE A 244 -9.40 -3.10 6.23
C PHE A 244 -8.81 -2.13 5.19
N LYS A 245 -8.36 -2.65 4.05
CA LYS A 245 -7.83 -1.85 2.94
C LYS A 245 -8.90 -0.95 2.34
N MET A 246 -10.08 -1.49 2.05
CA MET A 246 -11.22 -0.70 1.53
C MET A 246 -11.62 0.40 2.50
N ALA A 247 -11.70 0.09 3.79
CA ALA A 247 -12.01 1.07 4.83
C ALA A 247 -10.97 2.19 4.86
N TRP A 248 -9.68 1.84 4.89
CA TRP A 248 -8.58 2.81 4.96
C TRP A 248 -8.55 3.73 3.74
N LEU A 249 -8.75 3.19 2.54
CA LEU A 249 -8.76 3.95 1.29
C LEU A 249 -9.99 4.86 1.18
N SER A 250 -11.14 4.44 1.72
CA SER A 250 -12.43 5.17 1.67
C SER A 250 -12.82 5.62 0.24
N GLU A 251 -12.49 4.81 -0.76
CA GLU A 251 -12.80 5.09 -2.17
C GLU A 251 -14.27 4.81 -2.50
N THR A 252 -14.91 3.96 -1.70
CA THR A 252 -16.33 3.61 -1.86
C THR A 252 -17.15 4.17 -0.69
N PRO A 253 -18.41 4.56 -0.91
CA PRO A 253 -19.24 5.13 0.16
C PRO A 253 -19.64 4.11 1.23
N ALA A 254 -19.57 2.81 0.91
CA ALA A 254 -19.91 1.72 1.83
C ALA A 254 -19.02 0.50 1.57
N ILE A 255 -18.80 -0.30 2.60
CA ILE A 255 -18.02 -1.54 2.49
C ILE A 255 -18.97 -2.72 2.21
N PRO A 256 -18.66 -3.59 1.24
CA PRO A 256 -19.55 -4.68 0.86
C PRO A 256 -19.61 -5.79 1.91
N VAL A 257 -20.81 -6.28 2.20
CA VAL A 257 -21.08 -7.48 2.97
C VAL A 257 -21.66 -8.51 2.01
N PHE A 258 -21.06 -9.68 1.90
CA PHE A 258 -21.46 -10.72 0.95
C PHE A 258 -22.66 -11.53 1.50
N GLY A 259 -23.76 -11.51 0.78
CA GLY A 259 -25.01 -12.17 1.18
C GLY A 259 -25.79 -11.34 2.21
N ASP A 260 -26.48 -12.02 3.14
CA ASP A 260 -27.20 -11.36 4.23
C ASP A 260 -26.31 -10.98 5.43
N GLY A 261 -25.11 -11.51 5.46
CA GLY A 261 -24.13 -11.23 6.51
C GLY A 261 -24.46 -11.81 7.90
N ASN A 262 -25.52 -12.59 8.04
CA ASN A 262 -25.99 -13.14 9.34
C ASN A 262 -25.25 -14.41 9.75
N ASN A 263 -24.36 -14.91 8.91
CA ASN A 263 -23.55 -16.10 9.20
C ASN A 263 -22.49 -15.79 10.27
N ILE A 264 -22.42 -16.65 11.28
CA ILE A 264 -21.47 -16.53 12.38
C ILE A 264 -20.13 -17.16 11.96
N ILE A 265 -19.05 -16.42 12.18
CA ILE A 265 -17.70 -16.84 11.82
C ILE A 265 -16.87 -16.96 13.11
N PRO A 266 -16.45 -18.18 13.49
CA PRO A 266 -15.49 -18.32 14.58
C PRO A 266 -14.15 -17.72 14.18
N THR A 267 -13.58 -16.90 15.04
CA THR A 267 -12.34 -16.15 14.79
C THR A 267 -11.30 -16.44 15.87
N ILE A 268 -10.04 -16.11 15.60
CA ILE A 268 -8.98 -16.07 16.60
C ILE A 268 -7.88 -15.09 16.17
N HIS A 269 -7.37 -14.31 17.11
CA HIS A 269 -6.22 -13.46 16.89
C HIS A 269 -4.97 -14.33 16.65
N VAL A 270 -4.12 -13.96 15.70
CA VAL A 270 -2.93 -14.75 15.32
C VAL A 270 -1.97 -14.98 16.49
N LEU A 271 -1.82 -14.00 17.39
CA LEU A 271 -0.96 -14.14 18.57
C LEU A 271 -1.61 -15.04 19.65
N ASP A 272 -2.93 -15.07 19.72
CA ASP A 272 -3.64 -15.99 20.60
C ASP A 272 -3.50 -17.43 20.11
N LEU A 273 -3.55 -17.66 18.81
CA LEU A 273 -3.23 -18.95 18.23
C LEU A 273 -1.79 -19.38 18.58
N ALA A 274 -0.84 -18.46 18.51
CA ALA A 274 0.55 -18.73 18.88
C ALA A 274 0.66 -19.16 20.36
N ALA A 275 -0.09 -18.51 21.25
CA ALA A 275 -0.16 -18.89 22.67
C ALA A 275 -0.76 -20.29 22.87
N VAL A 276 -1.77 -20.65 22.09
CA VAL A 276 -2.34 -22.02 22.10
C VAL A 276 -1.25 -23.04 21.71
N LEU A 277 -0.47 -22.75 20.67
CA LEU A 277 0.59 -23.65 20.20
C LEU A 277 1.71 -23.80 21.26
N GLN A 278 2.08 -22.71 21.92
CA GLN A 278 3.01 -22.74 23.06
C GLN A 278 2.50 -23.67 24.16
N ASN A 279 1.23 -23.49 24.55
CA ASN A 279 0.60 -24.32 25.59
C ASN A 279 0.58 -25.80 25.19
N ILE A 280 0.30 -26.13 23.92
CA ILE A 280 0.32 -27.54 23.46
C ILE A 280 1.75 -28.11 23.58
N ALA A 281 2.76 -27.37 23.16
CA ALA A 281 4.17 -27.81 23.25
C ALA A 281 4.62 -28.01 24.69
N ASP A 282 4.24 -27.10 25.59
CA ASP A 282 4.62 -27.14 27.03
C ASP A 282 3.85 -28.21 27.81
N HIS A 283 2.49 -28.20 27.71
CA HIS A 283 1.62 -29.08 28.50
C HIS A 283 1.54 -30.51 27.98
N ARG A 284 1.70 -30.71 26.66
CA ARG A 284 1.57 -32.03 26.03
C ARG A 284 0.26 -32.73 26.40
N PRO A 285 -0.89 -32.11 26.14
CA PRO A 285 -2.17 -32.58 26.65
C PRO A 285 -2.55 -33.97 26.11
N LYS A 286 -3.45 -34.65 26.83
CA LYS A 286 -3.97 -35.94 26.40
C LYS A 286 -4.98 -35.83 25.25
N THR A 287 -5.62 -34.67 25.12
CA THR A 287 -6.54 -34.33 24.03
C THR A 287 -5.74 -33.93 22.80
N HIS A 288 -5.91 -34.66 21.71
CA HIS A 288 -5.11 -34.51 20.49
C HIS A 288 -5.80 -33.69 19.40
N TYR A 289 -7.11 -33.37 19.57
CA TYR A 289 -7.84 -32.47 18.69
C TYR A 289 -8.32 -31.28 19.50
N ILE A 290 -7.92 -30.10 19.12
CA ILE A 290 -8.14 -28.88 19.88
C ILE A 290 -8.75 -27.82 18.94
N VAL A 291 -9.86 -27.21 19.40
CA VAL A 291 -10.49 -26.08 18.72
C VAL A 291 -9.81 -24.80 19.24
N ALA A 292 -9.35 -23.96 18.35
CA ALA A 292 -8.71 -22.68 18.68
C ALA A 292 -9.55 -21.53 18.11
N VAL A 293 -10.47 -21.03 18.93
CA VAL A 293 -11.34 -19.89 18.61
C VAL A 293 -11.41 -18.98 19.84
N ASP A 294 -11.67 -17.69 19.62
CA ASP A 294 -11.94 -16.74 20.69
C ASP A 294 -13.39 -16.90 21.21
N GLU A 295 -13.75 -16.12 22.20
CA GLU A 295 -15.09 -16.21 22.84
C GLU A 295 -16.19 -15.43 22.12
N SER A 296 -15.91 -14.91 20.92
CA SER A 296 -16.89 -14.13 20.17
C SER A 296 -17.85 -15.02 19.35
N MET A 297 -19.04 -14.51 19.13
CA MET A 297 -20.06 -15.13 18.27
C MET A 297 -20.56 -14.09 17.26
N HIS A 298 -19.63 -13.38 16.59
CA HIS A 298 -19.98 -12.29 15.70
C HIS A 298 -20.31 -12.77 14.29
N THR A 299 -21.29 -12.11 13.68
CA THR A 299 -21.67 -12.33 12.29
C THR A 299 -20.70 -11.58 11.35
N LEU A 300 -20.67 -11.99 10.08
CA LEU A 300 -19.93 -11.27 9.04
C LEU A 300 -20.33 -9.80 8.98
N LYS A 301 -21.62 -9.51 9.06
CA LYS A 301 -22.18 -8.14 9.09
C LYS A 301 -21.59 -7.32 10.25
N GLU A 302 -21.57 -7.88 11.46
CA GLU A 302 -21.03 -7.21 12.65
C GLU A 302 -19.53 -6.93 12.49
N LEU A 303 -18.76 -7.88 11.97
CA LEU A 303 -17.32 -7.72 11.75
C LEU A 303 -17.05 -6.59 10.74
N ILE A 304 -17.73 -6.59 9.60
CA ILE A 304 -17.52 -5.59 8.55
C ILE A 304 -18.04 -4.21 9.00
N LYS A 305 -19.19 -4.16 9.69
CA LYS A 305 -19.76 -2.91 10.26
C LYS A 305 -18.76 -2.28 11.25
N CYS A 306 -18.14 -3.08 12.10
CA CYS A 306 -17.12 -2.63 13.05
C CYS A 306 -15.89 -2.05 12.31
N ILE A 307 -15.39 -2.73 11.29
CA ILE A 307 -14.25 -2.26 10.50
C ILE A 307 -14.62 -0.93 9.79
N SER A 308 -15.79 -0.87 9.16
CA SER A 308 -16.25 0.34 8.48
C SER A 308 -16.38 1.53 9.43
N LYS A 309 -16.98 1.33 10.59
CA LYS A 309 -17.22 2.38 11.60
C LYS A 309 -15.91 2.94 12.17
N ASN A 310 -14.93 2.09 12.42
CA ASN A 310 -13.69 2.49 13.12
C ASN A 310 -12.54 2.88 12.19
N ALA A 311 -12.57 2.46 10.92
CA ALA A 311 -11.46 2.67 9.98
C ALA A 311 -11.90 3.26 8.63
N GLY A 312 -13.19 3.39 8.37
CA GLY A 312 -13.69 3.70 7.04
C GLY A 312 -14.90 4.64 6.99
N PRO A 313 -15.75 4.48 5.96
CA PRO A 313 -16.89 5.37 5.72
C PRO A 313 -18.02 5.28 6.76
N GLY A 314 -18.01 4.25 7.60
CA GLY A 314 -19.05 4.03 8.60
C GLY A 314 -20.30 3.31 8.08
N LYS A 315 -20.40 3.06 6.80
CA LYS A 315 -21.53 2.42 6.13
C LYS A 315 -21.16 1.07 5.54
N ILE A 316 -22.14 0.18 5.44
CA ILE A 316 -22.00 -1.13 4.79
C ILE A 316 -23.09 -1.28 3.74
N GLU A 317 -22.84 -2.12 2.74
CA GLU A 317 -23.79 -2.42 1.66
C GLU A 317 -23.90 -3.92 1.47
N MET A 318 -25.11 -4.45 1.53
CA MET A 318 -25.35 -5.87 1.27
C MET A 318 -25.27 -6.13 -0.24
N ILE A 319 -24.39 -7.04 -0.65
CA ILE A 319 -24.25 -7.41 -2.06
C ILE A 319 -24.45 -8.91 -2.24
N PRO A 320 -25.00 -9.35 -3.38
CA PRO A 320 -25.19 -10.78 -3.64
C PRO A 320 -23.86 -11.55 -3.55
N ARG A 321 -23.91 -12.79 -3.05
CA ARG A 321 -22.73 -13.66 -2.90
C ARG A 321 -21.96 -13.85 -4.22
N GLU A 322 -22.69 -13.86 -5.34
CA GLU A 322 -22.13 -14.00 -6.67
C GLU A 322 -21.19 -12.85 -7.05
N ASN A 323 -21.45 -11.66 -6.54
CA ASN A 323 -20.62 -10.48 -6.79
C ASN A 323 -19.25 -10.56 -6.08
N ALA A 324 -19.12 -11.42 -5.07
CA ALA A 324 -17.84 -11.64 -4.38
C ALA A 324 -16.74 -12.13 -5.34
N PHE A 325 -17.11 -12.87 -6.38
CA PHE A 325 -16.18 -13.37 -7.41
C PHE A 325 -15.61 -12.27 -8.31
N LEU A 326 -16.18 -11.07 -8.29
CA LEU A 326 -15.67 -9.92 -9.04
C LEU A 326 -14.44 -9.32 -8.37
N SER A 327 -14.22 -9.60 -7.09
CA SER A 327 -13.02 -9.17 -6.38
C SER A 327 -11.82 -10.05 -6.77
N LYS A 328 -10.78 -9.45 -7.31
CA LYS A 328 -9.52 -10.13 -7.66
C LYS A 328 -8.65 -10.44 -6.42
N GLU A 329 -8.92 -9.76 -5.31
CA GLU A 329 -8.13 -9.89 -4.08
C GLU A 329 -8.56 -11.05 -3.20
N LEU A 330 -9.76 -11.59 -3.40
CA LEU A 330 -10.30 -12.70 -2.61
C LEU A 330 -10.28 -14.01 -3.42
N THR A 331 -9.62 -15.02 -2.90
CA THR A 331 -9.60 -16.35 -3.50
C THR A 331 -10.90 -17.10 -3.16
N GLN A 332 -11.19 -18.19 -3.87
CA GLN A 332 -12.33 -19.07 -3.55
C GLN A 332 -12.28 -19.56 -2.10
N SER A 333 -11.09 -19.92 -1.62
CA SER A 333 -10.88 -20.35 -0.24
C SER A 333 -11.24 -19.26 0.77
N HIS A 334 -10.86 -18.00 0.50
CA HIS A 334 -11.21 -16.84 1.34
C HIS A 334 -12.73 -16.64 1.38
N LEU A 335 -13.40 -16.73 0.23
CA LEU A 335 -14.85 -16.58 0.15
C LEU A 335 -15.58 -17.70 0.91
N ASP A 336 -15.12 -18.93 0.79
CA ASP A 336 -15.69 -20.07 1.53
C ASP A 336 -15.59 -19.83 3.05
N MET A 337 -14.43 -19.31 3.52
CA MET A 337 -14.21 -19.00 4.93
C MET A 337 -15.08 -17.84 5.43
N LEU A 338 -15.27 -16.80 4.61
CA LEU A 338 -16.11 -15.65 4.95
C LEU A 338 -17.60 -15.98 4.97
N LEU A 339 -18.03 -17.01 4.25
CA LEU A 339 -19.44 -17.41 4.14
C LEU A 339 -19.80 -18.60 5.02
N VAL A 340 -18.88 -19.08 5.86
CA VAL A 340 -19.16 -20.16 6.82
C VAL A 340 -20.13 -19.69 7.88
N ASN A 341 -20.98 -20.56 8.34
CA ASN A 341 -21.88 -20.32 9.47
C ASN A 341 -21.70 -21.42 10.52
N LEU A 342 -20.97 -21.11 11.57
CA LEU A 342 -20.64 -22.05 12.64
C LEU A 342 -20.67 -21.33 14.00
N ARG A 343 -21.24 -22.03 14.99
CA ARG A 343 -21.09 -21.63 16.40
C ARG A 343 -20.10 -22.60 17.04
N MET A 344 -19.00 -22.10 17.57
CA MET A 344 -17.94 -22.93 18.16
C MET A 344 -17.45 -22.34 19.47
N GLU A 345 -17.09 -23.21 20.38
CA GLU A 345 -16.55 -22.85 21.69
C GLU A 345 -15.32 -23.70 21.99
N ALA A 346 -14.23 -23.05 22.36
CA ALA A 346 -12.96 -23.70 22.69
C ALA A 346 -12.94 -24.11 24.18
N MET A 347 -13.77 -25.09 24.54
CA MET A 347 -13.90 -25.56 25.93
C MET A 347 -12.59 -26.10 26.50
N PHE A 348 -11.84 -26.83 25.66
CA PHE A 348 -10.56 -27.39 26.11
C PHE A 348 -9.58 -26.29 26.51
N LEU A 349 -9.49 -25.19 25.72
CA LEU A 349 -8.60 -24.06 26.02
C LEU A 349 -8.96 -23.39 27.34
N LYS A 350 -10.26 -23.17 27.58
CA LYS A 350 -10.75 -22.52 28.79
C LYS A 350 -10.41 -23.33 30.07
N ASP A 351 -10.57 -24.64 29.97
CA ASP A 351 -10.43 -25.53 31.14
C ASP A 351 -8.98 -25.93 31.45
N ASN A 352 -8.11 -25.89 30.46
CA ASN A 352 -6.79 -26.55 30.58
C ASN A 352 -5.58 -25.62 30.29
N PHE A 353 -5.77 -24.49 29.63
CA PHE A 353 -4.66 -23.62 29.23
C PHE A 353 -4.75 -22.24 29.90
N ASN A 354 -3.61 -21.74 30.28
CA ASN A 354 -3.46 -20.38 30.78
C ASN A 354 -2.95 -19.49 29.63
N ILE A 355 -3.85 -18.81 28.97
CA ILE A 355 -3.57 -17.96 27.80
C ILE A 355 -3.68 -16.50 28.20
N LYS A 356 -2.59 -15.74 27.97
CA LYS A 356 -2.67 -14.27 28.03
C LYS A 356 -3.27 -13.78 26.72
N TRP A 357 -4.58 -13.61 26.71
CA TRP A 357 -5.31 -13.26 25.49
C TRP A 357 -5.01 -11.84 25.04
N VAL A 358 -4.72 -11.68 23.77
CA VAL A 358 -4.68 -10.37 23.09
C VAL A 358 -6.09 -9.89 22.77
N ALA A 359 -6.96 -10.80 22.32
CA ALA A 359 -8.32 -10.47 21.91
C ALA A 359 -9.30 -11.61 22.30
N GLN A 360 -9.46 -11.87 23.60
CA GLN A 360 -10.32 -12.93 24.13
C GLN A 360 -11.76 -12.84 23.61
N ARG A 361 -12.31 -11.63 23.57
CA ARG A 361 -13.69 -11.38 23.15
C ARG A 361 -13.84 -11.07 21.64
N GLY A 362 -12.79 -11.27 20.87
CA GLY A 362 -12.81 -11.14 19.42
C GLY A 362 -12.46 -9.77 18.88
N LEU A 363 -12.61 -9.62 17.58
CA LEU A 363 -12.19 -8.43 16.82
C LEU A 363 -13.00 -7.18 17.22
N VAL A 364 -14.31 -7.32 17.37
CA VAL A 364 -15.21 -6.18 17.58
C VAL A 364 -14.88 -5.41 18.87
N GLU A 365 -14.68 -6.13 19.98
CA GLU A 365 -14.39 -5.50 21.27
C GLU A 365 -12.93 -4.99 21.37
N ASN A 366 -12.04 -5.47 20.53
CA ASN A 366 -10.61 -5.12 20.55
C ASN A 366 -10.19 -4.33 19.30
N ILE A 367 -11.13 -3.73 18.60
CA ILE A 367 -10.89 -3.10 17.27
C ILE A 367 -9.80 -2.01 17.30
N GLU A 368 -9.70 -1.23 18.35
CA GLU A 368 -8.71 -0.15 18.47
C GLU A 368 -7.27 -0.68 18.40
N GLU A 369 -6.98 -1.72 19.19
CA GLU A 369 -5.65 -2.36 19.20
C GLU A 369 -5.37 -3.08 17.88
N ILE A 370 -6.38 -3.74 17.31
CA ILE A 370 -6.25 -4.44 16.01
C ILE A 370 -5.97 -3.45 14.88
N LEU A 371 -6.65 -2.29 14.87
CA LEU A 371 -6.38 -1.22 13.90
C LEU A 371 -4.97 -0.64 14.06
N LYS A 372 -4.53 -0.45 15.29
CA LYS A 372 -3.17 0.00 15.60
C LYS A 372 -2.14 -1.00 15.06
N GLU A 373 -2.31 -2.28 15.35
CA GLU A 373 -1.46 -3.36 14.81
C GLU A 373 -1.44 -3.36 13.27
N TYR A 374 -2.60 -3.19 12.66
CA TYR A 374 -2.76 -3.15 11.21
C TYR A 374 -1.96 -2.00 10.59
N LYS A 375 -2.13 -0.80 11.12
CA LYS A 375 -1.44 0.40 10.64
C LYS A 375 0.07 0.31 10.84
N GLU A 376 0.51 -0.11 12.03
CA GLU A 376 1.94 -0.26 12.36
C GLU A 376 2.63 -1.32 11.48
N SER A 377 2.00 -2.47 11.32
CA SER A 377 2.59 -3.59 10.55
C SER A 377 2.73 -3.28 9.06
N ARG A 378 1.90 -2.38 8.53
CA ARG A 378 1.92 -1.98 7.12
C ARG A 378 2.53 -0.60 6.87
N GLY A 379 2.95 0.10 7.93
CA GLY A 379 3.53 1.44 7.83
C GLY A 379 2.53 2.49 7.35
N LEU A 380 1.24 2.34 7.67
CA LEU A 380 0.16 3.23 7.25
C LEU A 380 0.02 4.37 8.26
N LEU A 381 0.80 5.44 8.09
CA LEU A 381 0.77 6.61 8.94
C LEU A 381 0.39 7.85 8.14
N PRO A 382 -0.47 8.72 8.68
CA PRO A 382 -0.86 9.93 7.95
C PRO A 382 0.31 10.93 7.86
N PHE A 383 0.40 11.64 6.74
CA PHE A 383 1.20 12.86 6.63
C PHE A 383 0.30 14.07 6.83
N LYS A 384 0.65 14.95 7.73
CA LYS A 384 -0.10 16.16 8.05
C LYS A 384 0.79 17.37 7.75
N ILE A 385 0.46 18.09 6.67
CA ILE A 385 1.27 19.19 6.12
C ILE A 385 0.46 20.47 6.14
N TYR A 386 1.08 21.57 6.55
CA TYR A 386 0.52 22.91 6.43
C TYR A 386 1.42 23.76 5.54
N ILE A 387 0.83 24.44 4.57
CA ILE A 387 1.55 25.34 3.64
C ILE A 387 1.13 26.78 3.91
N HIS A 388 2.09 27.59 4.31
CA HIS A 388 1.97 29.02 4.59
C HIS A 388 2.65 29.82 3.50
N GLY A 389 2.14 31.03 3.23
CA GLY A 389 2.78 31.93 2.29
C GLY A 389 1.83 32.98 1.72
N PRO A 390 2.38 34.04 1.10
CA PRO A 390 1.59 35.15 0.55
C PRO A 390 0.71 34.69 -0.63
N PRO A 391 -0.31 35.47 -1.00
CA PRO A 391 -1.10 35.19 -2.20
C PRO A 391 -0.22 35.24 -3.45
N GLY A 392 -0.46 34.34 -4.40
CA GLY A 392 0.28 34.26 -5.66
C GLY A 392 1.61 33.52 -5.59
N VAL A 393 2.05 33.06 -4.41
CA VAL A 393 3.34 32.38 -4.23
C VAL A 393 3.34 30.94 -4.79
N GLY A 394 2.16 30.36 -5.00
CA GLY A 394 2.04 29.01 -5.54
C GLY A 394 1.66 27.91 -4.55
N LYS A 395 1.10 28.27 -3.41
CA LYS A 395 0.66 27.34 -2.35
C LYS A 395 -0.18 26.18 -2.91
N SER A 396 -1.24 26.52 -3.61
CA SER A 396 -2.21 25.53 -4.11
C SER A 396 -1.61 24.57 -5.15
N THR A 397 -0.71 25.06 -5.99
CA THR A 397 0.00 24.22 -6.96
C THR A 397 0.93 23.22 -6.25
N ILE A 398 1.67 23.70 -5.27
CA ILE A 398 2.56 22.86 -4.44
C ILE A 398 1.73 21.84 -3.65
N ALA A 399 0.64 22.28 -3.02
CA ALA A 399 -0.29 21.43 -2.27
C ALA A 399 -0.85 20.31 -3.16
N GLU A 400 -1.29 20.66 -4.37
CA GLU A 400 -1.83 19.69 -5.33
C GLU A 400 -0.79 18.62 -5.73
N ASN A 401 0.45 19.04 -5.99
CA ASN A 401 1.53 18.13 -6.35
C ASN A 401 1.92 17.21 -5.18
N LEU A 402 1.96 17.73 -3.95
CA LEU A 402 2.20 16.93 -2.75
C LEU A 402 1.06 15.93 -2.50
N CYS A 403 -0.19 16.36 -2.69
CA CYS A 403 -1.36 15.49 -2.55
C CYS A 403 -1.33 14.34 -3.57
N LYS A 404 -0.93 14.61 -4.80
CA LYS A 404 -0.76 13.58 -5.84
C LYS A 404 0.35 12.60 -5.49
N HIS A 405 1.49 13.10 -5.01
CA HIS A 405 2.64 12.25 -4.67
C HIS A 405 2.38 11.35 -3.46
N TYR A 406 1.82 11.92 -2.38
CA TYR A 406 1.59 11.22 -1.11
C TYR A 406 0.17 10.64 -0.98
N LYS A 407 -0.72 10.91 -1.94
CA LYS A 407 -2.15 10.53 -1.90
C LYS A 407 -2.85 11.11 -0.67
N LEU A 408 -2.65 12.41 -0.44
CA LEU A 408 -3.24 13.16 0.68
C LEU A 408 -4.48 13.92 0.23
N HIS A 409 -5.28 14.35 1.22
CA HIS A 409 -6.45 15.18 0.98
C HIS A 409 -6.04 16.65 0.95
N HIS A 410 -6.37 17.36 -0.13
CA HIS A 410 -6.11 18.78 -0.30
C HIS A 410 -7.21 19.59 0.41
N ILE A 411 -6.86 20.25 1.51
CA ILE A 411 -7.81 20.99 2.33
C ILE A 411 -7.74 22.49 1.97
N LYS A 412 -8.71 22.90 1.19
CA LYS A 412 -8.96 24.31 0.82
C LYS A 412 -10.17 24.78 1.62
N ILE A 413 -10.06 25.89 2.32
CA ILE A 413 -11.14 26.40 3.18
C ILE A 413 -12.45 26.60 2.41
N LYS A 414 -12.34 27.11 1.20
CA LYS A 414 -13.49 27.32 0.30
C LYS A 414 -14.27 26.02 0.05
N ASP A 415 -13.55 24.96 -0.24
CA ASP A 415 -14.14 23.64 -0.51
C ASP A 415 -14.74 23.02 0.77
N VAL A 416 -14.03 23.18 1.90
CA VAL A 416 -14.48 22.69 3.22
C VAL A 416 -15.81 23.35 3.61
N ILE A 417 -15.92 24.67 3.48
CA ILE A 417 -17.15 25.42 3.83
C ILE A 417 -18.28 25.02 2.88
N SER A 418 -18.03 24.94 1.58
CA SER A 418 -19.05 24.54 0.58
C SER A 418 -19.56 23.12 0.84
N GLU A 419 -18.67 22.19 1.18
CA GLU A 419 -19.02 20.81 1.52
C GLU A 419 -19.83 20.75 2.82
N ALA A 420 -19.40 21.51 3.85
CA ALA A 420 -20.10 21.55 5.13
C ALA A 420 -21.53 22.08 4.98
N ILE A 421 -21.71 23.18 4.26
CA ILE A 421 -23.04 23.77 3.99
C ILE A 421 -23.90 22.78 3.21
N ALA A 422 -23.38 22.16 2.17
CA ALA A 422 -24.10 21.15 1.37
C ALA A 422 -24.55 19.95 2.23
N ASN A 423 -23.70 19.51 3.16
CA ASN A 423 -24.05 18.42 4.09
C ASN A 423 -25.12 18.84 5.08
N LEU A 424 -25.05 20.05 5.64
CA LEU A 424 -26.10 20.59 6.52
C LEU A 424 -27.44 20.71 5.76
N GLU A 425 -27.43 21.20 4.54
CA GLU A 425 -28.63 21.30 3.69
C GLU A 425 -29.25 19.92 3.41
N LYS A 426 -28.44 18.89 3.23
CA LYS A 426 -28.91 17.50 3.06
C LYS A 426 -29.57 16.95 4.33
N ILE A 427 -29.01 17.24 5.49
CA ILE A 427 -29.56 16.82 6.80
C ILE A 427 -30.93 17.46 7.03
N VAL A 428 -31.08 18.74 6.70
CA VAL A 428 -32.30 19.53 6.91
C VAL A 428 -33.37 19.25 5.84
N ALA A 429 -32.98 18.76 4.65
CA ALA A 429 -33.92 18.47 3.56
C ALA A 429 -34.93 17.40 3.96
N PRO A 430 -36.23 17.58 3.66
CA PRO A 430 -37.24 16.58 3.97
C PRO A 430 -36.93 15.28 3.23
N LYS A 431 -36.83 14.17 3.98
CA LYS A 431 -36.63 12.83 3.40
C LYS A 431 -37.86 12.46 2.56
N GLU A 432 -37.69 12.27 1.27
CA GLU A 432 -38.69 11.62 0.44
C GLU A 432 -38.74 10.14 0.87
N VAL A 433 -39.83 9.78 1.54
CA VAL A 433 -40.08 8.39 1.98
C VAL A 433 -40.34 7.56 0.73
N GLU A 434 -39.34 6.91 0.20
CA GLU A 434 -39.57 5.77 -0.71
C GLU A 434 -40.06 4.61 0.16
N ALA A 435 -41.33 4.25 -0.03
CA ALA A 435 -41.99 3.19 0.73
C ALA A 435 -41.53 1.81 0.25
N ASP A 436 -40.37 1.38 0.67
CA ASP A 436 -39.99 -0.04 0.61
C ASP A 436 -38.72 -0.35 1.45
N ASP A 437 -38.71 0.02 2.73
CA ASP A 437 -37.75 -0.58 3.65
C ASP A 437 -38.40 -0.87 4.99
N VAL A 438 -38.38 -2.16 5.30
CA VAL A 438 -38.97 -2.78 6.47
C VAL A 438 -38.11 -2.50 7.70
N GLU A 439 -38.76 -1.91 8.68
CA GLU A 439 -38.54 -2.02 10.13
C GLU A 439 -37.15 -2.54 10.60
N GLU A 440 -36.24 -1.66 10.95
CA GLU A 440 -35.37 -1.84 12.10
C GLU A 440 -35.81 -0.82 13.16
N GLU A 441 -36.58 -1.30 14.13
CA GLU A 441 -36.89 -0.55 15.36
C GLU A 441 -35.58 -0.42 16.16
N GLY A 442 -35.11 0.79 16.36
CA GLY A 442 -33.96 1.07 17.21
C GLY A 442 -33.95 2.52 17.66
N ASP A 443 -33.25 2.77 18.73
CA ASP A 443 -33.04 4.07 19.41
C ASP A 443 -32.49 5.22 18.51
N ASP A 444 -32.41 5.05 17.20
CA ASP A 444 -31.82 6.02 16.28
C ASP A 444 -32.76 7.23 15.96
N ASP A 445 -34.06 7.11 16.21
CA ASP A 445 -35.02 8.16 15.85
C ASP A 445 -34.90 9.45 16.70
N GLU A 446 -34.48 9.35 17.95
CA GLU A 446 -34.29 10.52 18.81
C GLU A 446 -32.99 11.28 18.46
N GLU A 447 -31.90 10.55 18.17
CA GLU A 447 -30.65 11.15 17.73
C GLU A 447 -30.77 11.84 16.35
N GLU A 448 -31.58 11.27 15.43
CA GLU A 448 -31.81 11.91 14.12
C GLU A 448 -32.60 13.24 14.26
N GLY A 449 -33.54 13.31 15.18
CA GLY A 449 -34.30 14.54 15.44
C GLY A 449 -33.43 15.67 15.99
N GLU A 450 -32.58 15.40 16.95
CA GLU A 450 -31.65 16.39 17.53
C GLU A 450 -30.65 16.87 16.47
N ASN A 451 -30.13 15.98 15.64
CA ASN A 451 -29.22 16.30 14.55
C ASN A 451 -29.83 17.27 13.53
N VAL A 452 -31.12 17.15 13.22
CA VAL A 452 -31.81 18.05 12.26
C VAL A 452 -31.97 19.45 12.86
N GLU A 453 -32.34 19.56 14.12
CA GLU A 453 -32.48 20.86 14.82
C GLU A 453 -31.14 21.59 14.91
N GLU A 454 -30.07 20.91 15.31
CA GLU A 454 -28.72 21.45 15.38
C GLU A 454 -28.24 21.91 14.00
N ALA A 455 -28.46 21.11 12.98
CA ALA A 455 -28.10 21.47 11.58
C ALA A 455 -28.86 22.71 11.09
N GLN A 456 -30.13 22.84 11.45
CA GLN A 456 -30.95 24.01 11.10
C GLN A 456 -30.45 25.26 11.83
N GLU A 457 -30.13 25.19 13.12
CA GLU A 457 -29.58 26.28 13.90
C GLU A 457 -28.23 26.77 13.32
N LEU A 458 -27.36 25.82 12.93
CA LEU A 458 -26.09 26.14 12.29
C LEU A 458 -26.30 26.85 10.94
N LEU A 459 -27.21 26.36 10.10
CA LEU A 459 -27.54 26.99 8.81
C LEU A 459 -28.09 28.42 8.99
N ASP A 460 -28.94 28.61 9.96
CA ASP A 460 -29.54 29.92 10.25
C ASP A 460 -28.48 30.89 10.80
N GLY A 461 -27.58 30.41 11.66
CA GLY A 461 -26.43 31.17 12.16
C GLY A 461 -25.48 31.59 11.02
N ILE A 462 -25.20 30.68 10.09
CA ILE A 462 -24.36 30.97 8.91
C ILE A 462 -25.02 32.06 8.04
N LYS A 463 -26.31 31.94 7.76
CA LYS A 463 -27.06 32.94 6.99
C LYS A 463 -27.03 34.31 7.65
N GLU A 464 -27.27 34.36 8.97
CA GLU A 464 -27.23 35.59 9.74
C GLU A 464 -25.83 36.23 9.72
N SER A 465 -24.78 35.44 9.92
CA SER A 465 -23.38 35.89 9.83
C SER A 465 -23.08 36.51 8.45
N MET A 466 -23.50 35.85 7.39
CA MET A 466 -23.31 36.32 6.01
C MET A 466 -24.09 37.62 5.73
N GLU A 467 -25.31 37.76 6.26
CA GLU A 467 -26.13 38.97 6.08
C GLU A 467 -25.55 40.18 6.87
N GLN A 468 -25.10 39.95 8.07
CA GLN A 468 -24.49 41.02 8.89
C GLN A 468 -23.20 41.57 8.27
N ASN A 469 -22.36 40.67 7.75
CA ASN A 469 -21.10 41.04 7.13
C ASN A 469 -21.24 41.48 5.67
N GLY A 470 -22.30 41.03 4.96
CA GLY A 470 -22.60 41.40 3.57
C GLY A 470 -23.25 42.75 3.32
N SER A 471 -23.70 43.45 4.38
CA SER A 471 -24.43 44.74 4.26
C SER A 471 -23.57 45.91 3.75
N ARG A 472 -22.28 45.73 3.52
CA ARG A 472 -21.36 46.79 3.13
C ARG A 472 -20.84 46.77 1.69
N LYS A 473 -21.68 46.53 0.70
CA LYS A 473 -21.49 46.74 -0.76
C LYS A 473 -21.64 45.51 -1.69
N HIS A 474 -22.60 45.68 -2.57
CA HIS A 474 -22.73 45.16 -3.95
C HIS A 474 -22.62 43.65 -4.24
N GLN A 475 -23.73 43.16 -4.79
CA GLN A 475 -23.85 42.02 -5.68
C GLN A 475 -22.56 41.39 -6.15
N VAL A 476 -22.12 40.36 -5.50
CA VAL A 476 -21.17 39.42 -6.08
C VAL A 476 -21.50 38.02 -5.59
N LEU A 477 -21.55 37.12 -6.50
CA LEU A 477 -21.55 35.66 -6.40
C LEU A 477 -21.95 35.03 -5.05
N LYS A 478 -22.86 34.13 -5.13
CA LYS A 478 -23.58 33.39 -4.09
C LYS A 478 -22.73 32.86 -2.88
N TRP A 479 -21.40 32.96 -2.94
CA TRP A 479 -20.51 32.41 -1.93
C TRP A 479 -19.17 33.15 -1.85
N ASP A 480 -19.19 34.44 -1.49
CA ASP A 480 -17.95 35.15 -1.20
C ASP A 480 -17.58 34.93 0.28
N LEU A 481 -16.67 34.00 0.50
CA LEU A 481 -16.32 33.42 1.80
C LEU A 481 -15.57 34.34 2.76
N GLY A 482 -15.22 35.57 2.35
CA GLY A 482 -14.60 36.58 3.19
C GLY A 482 -15.52 37.20 4.25
N HIS A 483 -16.74 36.69 4.40
CA HIS A 483 -17.74 37.24 5.31
C HIS A 483 -18.28 36.25 6.34
N LEU A 484 -17.75 35.02 6.38
CA LEU A 484 -18.14 34.05 7.38
C LEU A 484 -17.25 34.20 8.63
N ASP A 485 -17.86 34.17 9.80
CA ASP A 485 -17.14 34.29 11.07
C ASP A 485 -16.14 33.12 11.28
N ASP A 486 -14.98 33.43 11.81
CA ASP A 486 -13.90 32.48 12.06
C ASP A 486 -14.35 31.25 12.84
N GLN A 487 -15.30 31.38 13.76
CA GLN A 487 -15.83 30.26 14.54
C GLN A 487 -16.41 29.14 13.66
N TYR A 488 -17.12 29.48 12.59
CA TYR A 488 -17.67 28.49 11.64
C TYR A 488 -16.57 27.88 10.78
N VAL A 489 -15.66 28.71 10.30
CA VAL A 489 -14.52 28.27 9.48
C VAL A 489 -13.66 27.26 10.27
N ILE A 490 -13.35 27.59 11.52
CA ILE A 490 -12.56 26.76 12.42
C ILE A 490 -13.31 25.44 12.72
N LYS A 491 -14.60 25.53 13.08
CA LYS A 491 -15.43 24.34 13.35
C LYS A 491 -15.44 23.38 12.15
N PHE A 492 -15.78 23.87 10.98
CA PHE A 492 -15.86 23.03 9.77
C PHE A 492 -14.50 22.46 9.36
N THR A 493 -13.44 23.24 9.50
CA THR A 493 -12.07 22.76 9.23
C THR A 493 -11.68 21.66 10.24
N LYS A 494 -11.94 21.88 11.52
CA LYS A 494 -11.68 20.90 12.58
C LYS A 494 -12.44 19.60 12.33
N ASP A 495 -13.71 19.69 11.99
CA ASP A 495 -14.56 18.53 11.65
C ASP A 495 -14.00 17.80 10.42
N LYS A 496 -13.59 18.53 9.39
CA LYS A 496 -12.99 17.95 8.18
C LYS A 496 -11.68 17.20 8.49
N LEU A 497 -10.81 17.78 9.30
CA LEU A 497 -9.54 17.14 9.71
C LEU A 497 -9.75 15.91 10.57
N LYS A 498 -10.86 15.83 11.30
CA LYS A 498 -11.24 14.67 12.13
C LYS A 498 -11.89 13.53 11.33
N THR A 499 -12.25 13.74 10.06
CA THR A 499 -12.85 12.68 9.21
C THR A 499 -11.86 11.53 9.01
N MET A 500 -12.39 10.32 8.80
CA MET A 500 -11.57 9.13 8.60
C MET A 500 -10.55 9.24 7.44
N PRO A 501 -10.92 9.75 6.26
CA PRO A 501 -9.92 9.91 5.19
C PRO A 501 -8.73 10.77 5.59
N CYS A 502 -8.96 11.90 6.27
CA CYS A 502 -7.87 12.76 6.74
C CYS A 502 -7.03 12.11 7.86
N ARG A 503 -7.67 11.34 8.74
CA ARG A 503 -7.00 10.62 9.83
C ARG A 503 -6.17 9.44 9.32
N ASN A 504 -6.65 8.76 8.29
CA ASN A 504 -5.98 7.58 7.72
C ASN A 504 -4.81 7.97 6.80
N GLN A 505 -5.08 8.79 5.80
CA GLN A 505 -4.12 9.12 4.75
C GLN A 505 -3.32 10.37 5.07
N GLY A 506 -3.96 11.34 5.72
CA GLY A 506 -3.39 12.64 6.00
C GLY A 506 -3.92 13.73 5.08
N TYR A 507 -3.36 14.91 5.18
CA TYR A 507 -3.87 16.10 4.50
C TYR A 507 -2.76 17.11 4.21
N VAL A 508 -3.06 18.03 3.30
CA VAL A 508 -2.32 19.28 3.10
C VAL A 508 -3.29 20.44 3.33
N LEU A 509 -3.03 21.24 4.37
CA LEU A 509 -3.75 22.50 4.63
C LEU A 509 -3.16 23.59 3.75
N ASP A 510 -3.98 24.15 2.87
CA ASP A 510 -3.59 25.15 1.88
C ASP A 510 -3.91 26.57 2.39
N GLY A 511 -2.95 27.20 3.04
CA GLY A 511 -2.98 28.60 3.43
C GLY A 511 -3.82 28.96 4.66
N PHE A 512 -4.48 28.04 5.30
CA PHE A 512 -5.23 28.25 6.53
C PHE A 512 -4.71 27.32 7.63
N PRO A 513 -4.58 27.73 8.89
CA PRO A 513 -4.93 29.04 9.49
C PRO A 513 -3.99 30.18 9.09
N GLU A 514 -4.49 31.43 9.14
CA GLU A 514 -3.74 32.63 8.75
C GLU A 514 -3.16 33.39 9.96
N THR A 515 -3.75 33.21 11.13
CA THR A 515 -3.36 33.92 12.37
C THR A 515 -3.03 32.93 13.49
N TYR A 516 -2.31 33.41 14.49
CA TYR A 516 -1.99 32.66 15.71
C TYR A 516 -3.24 32.16 16.43
N ASP A 517 -4.24 33.03 16.60
CA ASP A 517 -5.49 32.70 17.29
C ASP A 517 -6.29 31.63 16.54
N GLN A 518 -6.38 31.73 15.21
CA GLN A 518 -7.03 30.71 14.38
C GLN A 518 -6.34 29.35 14.54
N ALA A 519 -5.01 29.32 14.54
CA ALA A 519 -4.23 28.09 14.71
C ALA A 519 -4.48 27.48 16.10
N LYS A 520 -4.45 28.30 17.13
CA LYS A 520 -4.70 27.92 18.52
C LYS A 520 -6.10 27.27 18.65
N ASP A 521 -7.13 27.94 18.16
CA ASP A 521 -8.51 27.46 18.25
C ASP A 521 -8.74 26.19 17.41
N LEU A 522 -8.10 26.11 16.24
CA LEU A 522 -8.21 24.96 15.35
C LEU A 522 -7.60 23.68 15.96
N PHE A 523 -6.41 23.81 16.53
CA PHE A 523 -5.65 22.65 17.02
C PHE A 523 -5.78 22.37 18.52
N ASN A 524 -6.51 23.21 19.25
CA ASN A 524 -6.70 23.04 20.69
C ASN A 524 -7.48 21.75 21.02
N LEU A 525 -7.07 21.07 22.10
CA LEU A 525 -7.84 19.97 22.68
C LEU A 525 -9.12 20.48 23.32
N GLU A 526 -10.23 19.85 23.01
CA GLU A 526 -11.53 20.08 23.68
C GLU A 526 -11.58 19.22 24.95
N ASP A 527 -10.91 19.67 26.03
CA ASP A 527 -11.03 19.01 27.32
C ASP A 527 -12.25 19.55 28.09
N GLU A 528 -13.18 18.66 28.37
CA GLU A 528 -14.36 18.97 29.20
C GLU A 528 -14.03 19.20 30.68
N ASP A 529 -12.80 18.90 31.10
CA ASP A 529 -12.34 19.06 32.48
C ASP A 529 -11.39 20.27 32.63
N GLU A 530 -11.95 21.46 32.80
CA GLU A 530 -11.20 22.72 33.04
C GLU A 530 -10.45 22.81 34.38
N GLU A 531 -10.41 21.74 35.18
CA GLU A 531 -9.96 21.84 36.58
C GLU A 531 -8.53 21.37 36.89
N LYS A 532 -7.74 20.98 35.87
CA LYS A 532 -6.32 20.65 36.17
C LYS A 532 -5.37 21.55 35.39
N GLU A 533 -5.12 22.75 35.93
CA GLU A 533 -3.96 23.56 35.54
C GLU A 533 -2.66 22.80 35.82
N ILE A 534 -2.23 21.99 34.87
CA ILE A 534 -0.86 21.46 34.90
C ILE A 534 0.03 22.59 34.32
N LYS A 535 0.94 23.09 35.13
CA LYS A 535 1.96 24.08 34.74
C LYS A 535 2.94 23.49 33.73
N GLY A 536 2.56 23.45 32.45
CA GLY A 536 3.45 23.11 31.36
C GLY A 536 3.61 24.29 30.41
N LYS A 537 4.80 24.51 29.90
CA LYS A 537 5.14 25.62 28.99
C LYS A 537 4.62 25.38 27.53
N ILE A 538 4.15 24.19 27.19
CA ILE A 538 3.75 23.88 25.82
C ILE A 538 2.23 23.86 25.74
N PRO A 539 1.62 24.55 24.75
CA PRO A 539 0.17 24.50 24.56
C PRO A 539 -0.32 23.06 24.30
N LYS A 540 -1.42 22.70 24.91
CA LYS A 540 -2.04 21.40 24.65
C LYS A 540 -2.68 21.43 23.25
N CYS A 541 -2.25 20.56 22.36
CA CYS A 541 -2.81 20.45 21.02
C CYS A 541 -3.29 19.04 20.74
N ASP A 542 -4.30 18.93 19.86
CA ASP A 542 -4.82 17.65 19.40
C ASP A 542 -3.85 17.06 18.35
N LYS A 543 -3.05 16.11 18.78
CA LYS A 543 -2.04 15.43 17.92
C LYS A 543 -2.65 14.71 16.73
N LEU A 544 -3.95 14.39 16.78
CA LEU A 544 -4.62 13.73 15.66
C LEU A 544 -4.74 14.64 14.43
N ILE A 545 -4.91 15.94 14.67
CA ILE A 545 -5.16 16.92 13.62
C ILE A 545 -4.06 17.97 13.45
N THR A 546 -3.07 18.02 14.35
CA THR A 546 -1.97 19.00 14.27
C THR A 546 -0.97 18.60 13.19
N PRO A 547 -0.52 19.53 12.31
CA PRO A 547 0.48 19.24 11.28
C PRO A 547 1.81 18.76 11.87
N GLU A 548 2.45 17.82 11.17
CA GLU A 548 3.83 17.38 11.46
C GLU A 548 4.85 18.23 10.69
N PHE A 549 4.45 18.75 9.53
CA PHE A 549 5.32 19.53 8.66
C PHE A 549 4.67 20.85 8.34
N VAL A 550 5.42 21.92 8.57
CA VAL A 550 5.01 23.29 8.24
C VAL A 550 5.96 23.84 7.18
N ILE A 551 5.42 24.25 6.04
CA ILE A 551 6.18 24.78 4.92
C ILE A 551 5.80 26.25 4.76
N SER A 552 6.78 27.14 4.90
CA SER A 552 6.60 28.58 4.73
C SER A 552 7.23 29.03 3.42
N LEU A 553 6.39 29.36 2.46
CA LEU A 553 6.82 29.92 1.18
C LEU A 553 6.98 31.43 1.29
N THR A 554 8.09 31.96 0.83
CA THR A 554 8.38 33.39 0.85
C THR A 554 8.75 33.88 -0.56
N ALA A 555 8.43 35.12 -0.84
CA ALA A 555 8.84 35.80 -2.07
C ALA A 555 8.75 37.32 -1.92
N PRO A 556 9.59 38.12 -2.61
CA PRO A 556 9.45 39.58 -2.61
C PRO A 556 8.16 40.02 -3.30
N ASP A 557 7.59 41.14 -2.84
CA ASP A 557 6.33 41.69 -3.36
C ASP A 557 6.41 42.00 -4.86
N GLU A 558 7.54 42.47 -5.35
CA GLU A 558 7.74 42.71 -6.79
C GLU A 558 7.65 41.47 -7.62
N PHE A 559 8.22 40.38 -7.14
CA PHE A 559 8.14 39.06 -7.78
C PHE A 559 6.68 38.59 -7.87
N LEU A 560 5.94 38.69 -6.79
CA LEU A 560 4.52 38.28 -6.72
C LEU A 560 3.65 39.12 -7.63
N LYS A 561 3.84 40.46 -7.62
CA LYS A 561 3.11 41.39 -8.51
C LYS A 561 3.36 41.06 -9.98
N ASN A 562 4.62 40.89 -10.37
CA ASN A 562 5.00 40.53 -11.74
C ASN A 562 4.40 39.19 -12.17
N ARG A 563 4.42 38.19 -11.30
CA ARG A 563 3.88 36.86 -11.55
C ARG A 563 2.37 36.92 -11.82
N ILE A 564 1.63 37.68 -11.03
CA ILE A 564 0.17 37.83 -11.19
C ILE A 564 -0.18 38.67 -12.42
N MET A 565 0.55 39.76 -12.69
CA MET A 565 0.33 40.60 -13.87
C MET A 565 0.54 39.88 -15.20
N ASN A 566 1.40 38.87 -15.22
CA ASN A 566 1.69 38.07 -16.40
C ASN A 566 0.71 36.91 -16.63
N LEU A 567 -0.27 36.70 -15.72
CA LEU A 567 -1.30 35.69 -15.91
C LEU A 567 -2.25 36.07 -17.06
N PRO A 568 -2.67 35.09 -17.90
CA PRO A 568 -3.68 35.34 -18.93
C PRO A 568 -4.99 35.84 -18.33
N GLU A 569 -5.64 36.75 -19.02
CA GLU A 569 -6.93 37.34 -18.59
C GLU A 569 -8.01 36.28 -18.38
N SER A 570 -7.95 35.17 -19.14
CA SER A 570 -8.83 34.00 -18.98
C SER A 570 -8.66 33.29 -17.64
N VAL A 571 -7.48 33.37 -17.01
CA VAL A 571 -7.19 32.77 -15.70
C VAL A 571 -7.58 33.72 -14.58
N VAL A 572 -7.47 35.04 -14.81
CA VAL A 572 -7.76 36.08 -13.82
C VAL A 572 -9.27 36.31 -13.68
N ALA A 573 -10.02 36.20 -14.78
CA ALA A 573 -11.46 36.42 -14.80
C ALA A 573 -12.21 35.44 -13.88
N GLY A 574 -12.92 35.95 -12.89
CA GLY A 574 -13.65 35.15 -11.91
C GLY A 574 -12.83 34.61 -10.75
N THR A 575 -11.55 35.04 -10.63
CA THR A 575 -10.68 34.66 -9.51
C THR A 575 -10.36 35.87 -8.64
N HIS A 576 -9.72 35.65 -7.49
CA HIS A 576 -9.23 36.68 -6.57
C HIS A 576 -7.93 37.36 -7.06
N TYR A 577 -7.50 37.09 -8.29
CA TYR A 577 -6.26 37.63 -8.86
C TYR A 577 -6.48 38.93 -9.66
N THR A 578 -7.65 39.57 -9.55
CA THR A 578 -7.78 40.95 -10.03
C THR A 578 -6.78 41.84 -9.28
N GLN A 579 -6.22 42.81 -9.96
CA GLN A 579 -5.12 43.63 -9.43
C GLN A 579 -5.42 44.24 -8.04
N ASP A 580 -6.62 44.79 -7.87
CA ASP A 580 -7.00 45.43 -6.60
C ASP A 580 -7.20 44.44 -5.46
N GLN A 581 -7.84 43.32 -5.73
CA GLN A 581 -8.07 42.24 -4.74
C GLN A 581 -6.76 41.60 -4.34
N PHE A 582 -5.90 41.31 -5.28
CA PHE A 582 -4.57 40.74 -5.02
C PHE A 582 -3.72 41.66 -4.13
N LEU A 583 -3.68 42.96 -4.45
CA LEU A 583 -2.90 43.93 -3.65
C LEU A 583 -3.44 44.07 -2.21
N ARG A 584 -4.76 44.04 -2.05
CA ARG A 584 -5.40 44.04 -0.71
C ARG A 584 -5.02 42.79 0.08
N SER A 585 -5.12 41.62 -0.54
CA SER A 585 -4.76 40.35 0.08
C SER A 585 -3.28 40.26 0.44
N LEU A 586 -2.40 40.78 -0.42
CA LEU A 586 -0.95 40.83 -0.16
C LEU A 586 -0.61 41.75 1.01
N ASN A 587 -1.22 42.93 1.05
CA ASN A 587 -1.04 43.88 2.16
C ASN A 587 -1.53 43.27 3.49
N LEU A 588 -2.71 42.68 3.48
CA LEU A 588 -3.26 42.00 4.67
C LEU A 588 -2.34 40.90 5.14
N PHE A 589 -1.84 40.05 4.22
CA PHE A 589 -0.89 38.98 4.55
C PHE A 589 0.37 39.58 5.23
N ARG A 590 0.92 40.65 4.69
CA ARG A 590 2.11 41.33 5.27
C ARG A 590 1.83 41.87 6.66
N GLU A 591 0.66 42.47 6.86
CA GLU A 591 0.24 43.01 8.18
C GLU A 591 0.13 41.90 9.23
N LEU A 592 -0.46 40.75 8.86
CA LEU A 592 -0.62 39.61 9.76
C LEU A 592 0.69 38.87 10.06
N ASN A 593 1.75 39.10 9.30
CA ASN A 593 3.02 38.37 9.41
C ASN A 593 4.24 39.28 9.69
N THR A 594 4.04 40.45 10.36
CA THR A 594 5.11 41.42 10.66
C THR A 594 5.64 41.38 12.08
N GLU A 595 4.89 40.82 13.02
CA GLU A 595 5.21 40.86 14.45
C GLU A 595 5.26 39.50 15.10
N ASP A 596 5.63 39.42 16.34
CA ASP A 596 5.48 38.22 17.17
C ASP A 596 3.98 37.86 17.24
N GLU A 597 3.66 36.61 17.53
CA GLU A 597 2.30 36.07 17.51
C GLU A 597 1.76 35.82 16.07
N THR A 598 2.64 35.46 15.16
CA THR A 598 2.23 34.98 13.83
C THR A 598 1.82 33.50 13.92
N VAL A 599 1.16 33.01 12.86
CA VAL A 599 0.81 31.57 12.76
C VAL A 599 2.06 30.68 12.83
N LEU A 600 3.19 31.11 12.30
CA LEU A 600 4.43 30.34 12.35
C LEU A 600 4.99 30.28 13.80
N ASN A 601 4.81 31.31 14.59
CA ASN A 601 5.21 31.30 16.00
C ASN A 601 4.42 30.25 16.79
N TYR A 602 3.13 30.07 16.50
CA TYR A 602 2.31 29.02 17.10
C TYR A 602 2.94 27.63 16.89
N PHE A 603 3.37 27.34 15.68
CA PHE A 603 4.00 26.03 15.38
C PHE A 603 5.39 25.91 16.01
N ASP A 604 6.16 26.99 16.05
CA ASP A 604 7.47 27.02 16.76
C ASP A 604 7.30 26.71 18.25
N GLU A 605 6.26 27.23 18.90
CA GLU A 605 5.94 26.92 20.30
C GLU A 605 5.60 25.45 20.54
N LEU A 606 5.09 24.77 19.52
CA LEU A 606 4.82 23.33 19.54
C LEU A 606 6.05 22.49 19.16
N GLU A 607 7.20 23.10 18.98
CA GLU A 607 8.44 22.46 18.50
C GLU A 607 8.33 21.91 17.07
N ILE A 608 7.42 22.47 16.27
CA ILE A 608 7.25 22.14 14.85
C ILE A 608 7.86 23.29 14.03
N HIS A 609 9.13 23.14 13.66
CA HIS A 609 9.88 24.23 13.01
C HIS A 609 9.52 24.35 11.52
N PRO A 610 9.09 25.54 11.07
CA PRO A 610 8.75 25.75 9.66
C PRO A 610 9.95 25.64 8.74
N GLN A 611 9.79 24.93 7.64
CA GLN A 611 10.73 24.91 6.53
C GLN A 611 10.50 26.15 5.65
N ILE A 612 11.44 27.09 5.67
CA ILE A 612 11.31 28.36 4.93
C ILE A 612 11.92 28.20 3.53
N ILE A 613 11.12 28.46 2.50
CA ILE A 613 11.53 28.32 1.08
C ILE A 613 11.28 29.64 0.36
N ASP A 614 12.33 30.26 -0.17
CA ASP A 614 12.24 31.47 -0.98
C ASP A 614 12.01 31.07 -2.46
N VAL A 615 10.77 31.22 -2.90
CA VAL A 615 10.31 30.83 -4.23
C VAL A 615 11.00 31.63 -5.34
N ALA A 616 11.38 32.89 -5.06
CA ALA A 616 12.04 33.77 -6.04
C ALA A 616 13.45 33.28 -6.44
N LYS A 617 14.06 32.40 -5.64
CA LYS A 617 15.39 31.85 -5.93
C LYS A 617 15.35 30.73 -7.00
N PHE A 618 14.17 30.22 -7.31
CA PHE A 618 13.99 29.12 -8.25
C PHE A 618 13.35 29.65 -9.55
N GLU A 619 14.04 29.47 -10.67
CA GLU A 619 13.48 29.76 -12.01
C GLU A 619 12.60 28.61 -12.47
N ASP A 620 11.50 28.38 -11.75
CA ASP A 620 10.61 27.22 -11.96
C ASP A 620 9.15 27.66 -11.88
N PRO A 621 8.52 28.02 -13.00
CA PRO A 621 7.13 28.50 -12.99
C PRO A 621 6.13 27.43 -12.51
N GLU A 622 6.48 26.16 -12.57
CA GLU A 622 5.60 25.05 -12.13
C GLU A 622 5.94 24.52 -10.72
N ASN A 623 6.91 25.13 -10.05
CA ASN A 623 7.34 24.79 -8.68
C ASN A 623 7.81 23.32 -8.53
N ARG A 624 8.24 22.67 -9.58
CA ARG A 624 8.66 21.25 -9.56
C ARG A 624 9.91 21.01 -8.71
N ILE A 625 10.85 21.94 -8.75
CA ILE A 625 12.08 21.86 -7.96
C ILE A 625 11.75 21.98 -6.46
N ILE A 626 10.89 22.94 -6.13
CA ILE A 626 10.42 23.19 -4.76
C ILE A 626 9.70 21.95 -4.21
N VAL A 627 8.83 21.35 -4.99
CA VAL A 627 8.11 20.12 -4.60
C VAL A 627 9.10 18.97 -4.34
N LYS A 628 10.14 18.81 -5.19
CA LYS A 628 11.18 17.79 -4.99
C LYS A 628 11.97 18.03 -3.70
N ASP A 629 12.30 19.27 -3.39
CA ASP A 629 13.01 19.62 -2.15
C ASP A 629 12.14 19.33 -0.91
N ILE A 630 10.86 19.62 -0.98
CA ILE A 630 9.90 19.31 0.10
C ILE A 630 9.78 17.78 0.28
N ILE A 631 9.65 17.03 -0.81
CA ILE A 631 9.57 15.56 -0.78
C ILE A 631 10.85 14.95 -0.18
N LYS A 632 12.00 15.49 -0.51
CA LYS A 632 13.28 15.05 0.05
C LYS A 632 13.34 15.23 1.57
N GLU A 633 12.78 16.31 2.09
CA GLU A 633 12.71 16.61 3.52
C GLU A 633 11.68 15.71 4.26
N ILE A 634 10.51 15.55 3.68
CA ILE A 634 9.41 14.76 4.26
C ILE A 634 9.71 13.26 4.20
N GLY A 635 10.26 12.78 3.08
CA GLY A 635 10.62 11.37 2.88
C GLY A 635 9.63 10.59 2.02
N GLU A 636 9.74 9.26 2.10
CA GLU A 636 8.94 8.34 1.26
C GLU A 636 7.48 8.25 1.72
N PRO A 637 6.55 7.98 0.79
CA PRO A 637 5.14 7.79 1.14
C PRO A 637 4.89 6.67 2.16
N ARG A 638 3.97 6.91 3.09
CA ARG A 638 3.55 5.97 4.14
C ARG A 638 2.15 5.43 3.83
N ASN A 639 2.01 4.74 2.69
CA ASN A 639 0.71 4.25 2.20
C ASN A 639 0.89 2.93 1.42
N TYR A 640 -0.18 2.46 0.76
CA TYR A 640 -0.14 1.24 -0.05
C TYR A 640 0.67 1.36 -1.36
N GLY A 641 1.16 2.56 -1.67
CA GLY A 641 1.80 2.82 -2.95
C GLY A 641 0.78 2.91 -4.09
N LEU A 642 1.26 2.71 -5.31
CA LEU A 642 0.41 2.77 -6.51
C LEU A 642 -0.39 1.47 -6.64
N THR A 643 -1.64 1.59 -7.03
CA THR A 643 -2.47 0.43 -7.40
C THR A 643 -1.92 -0.20 -8.69
N ASP A 644 -2.27 -1.44 -8.94
CA ASP A 644 -1.82 -2.14 -10.16
C ASP A 644 -2.34 -1.45 -11.43
N GLU A 645 -3.54 -0.88 -11.37
CA GLU A 645 -4.12 -0.09 -12.47
C GLU A 645 -3.35 1.21 -12.69
N GLU A 646 -2.95 1.89 -11.62
CA GLU A 646 -2.12 3.11 -11.69
C GLU A 646 -0.73 2.80 -12.23
N LYS A 647 -0.12 1.70 -11.83
CA LYS A 647 1.18 1.23 -12.35
C LYS A 647 1.09 0.95 -13.85
N GLU A 648 0.07 0.21 -14.27
CA GLU A 648 -0.17 -0.09 -15.68
C GLU A 648 -0.39 1.18 -16.50
N LYS A 649 -1.15 2.14 -15.97
CA LYS A 649 -1.41 3.44 -16.60
C LYS A 649 -0.12 4.26 -16.72
N LEU A 650 0.72 4.26 -15.69
CA LEU A 650 2.03 4.91 -15.70
C LEU A 650 2.97 4.25 -16.70
N GLU A 651 3.03 2.92 -16.74
CA GLU A 651 3.83 2.16 -17.71
C GLU A 651 3.38 2.42 -19.14
N ARG A 652 2.07 2.46 -19.37
CA ARG A 652 1.49 2.79 -20.68
C ARG A 652 1.90 4.19 -21.11
N LYS A 653 1.78 5.18 -20.22
CA LYS A 653 2.18 6.57 -20.48
C LYS A 653 3.68 6.68 -20.75
N ALA A 654 4.51 6.01 -19.95
CA ALA A 654 5.96 5.97 -20.14
C ALA A 654 6.35 5.29 -21.47
N ALA A 655 5.62 4.25 -21.87
CA ALA A 655 5.80 3.58 -23.15
C ALA A 655 5.42 4.50 -24.32
N GLU A 656 4.30 5.23 -24.21
CA GLU A 656 3.89 6.22 -25.21
C GLU A 656 4.91 7.35 -25.36
N GLU A 657 5.43 7.86 -24.25
CA GLU A 657 6.47 8.90 -24.23
C GLU A 657 7.76 8.40 -24.88
N ARG A 658 8.18 7.15 -24.62
CA ARG A 658 9.33 6.52 -25.26
C ARG A 658 9.13 6.40 -26.78
N LEU A 659 7.97 5.91 -27.20
CA LEU A 659 7.62 5.77 -28.61
C LEU A 659 7.59 7.14 -29.32
N ALA A 660 7.03 8.16 -28.69
CA ALA A 660 7.00 9.53 -29.22
C ALA A 660 8.40 10.08 -29.38
N LYS A 661 9.28 9.89 -28.40
CA LYS A 661 10.68 10.32 -28.46
C LYS A 661 11.48 9.56 -29.53
N GLU A 662 11.29 8.23 -29.62
CA GLU A 662 11.91 7.42 -30.67
C GLU A 662 11.46 7.85 -32.10
N ALA A 663 10.16 8.17 -32.23
CA ALA A 663 9.60 8.69 -33.48
C ALA A 663 10.20 10.05 -33.84
N GLU A 664 10.38 10.95 -32.88
CA GLU A 664 11.00 12.26 -33.07
C GLU A 664 12.48 12.11 -33.48
N GLU A 665 13.22 11.25 -32.78
CA GLU A 665 14.64 10.96 -33.12
C GLU A 665 14.78 10.29 -34.50
N ALA A 666 13.84 9.42 -34.87
CA ALA A 666 13.80 8.80 -36.20
C ALA A 666 13.49 9.83 -37.28
N ALA A 667 12.54 10.72 -37.05
CA ALA A 667 12.21 11.80 -37.98
C ALA A 667 13.37 12.77 -38.15
N GLU A 668 14.08 13.11 -37.08
CA GLU A 668 15.29 13.95 -37.14
C GLU A 668 16.42 13.27 -37.93
N ARG A 669 16.63 11.97 -37.74
CA ARG A 669 17.60 11.18 -38.50
C ARG A 669 17.25 11.17 -39.98
N GLU A 670 16.00 10.91 -40.33
CA GLU A 670 15.50 10.90 -41.70
C GLU A 670 15.68 12.27 -42.35
N ARG A 671 15.40 13.35 -41.63
CA ARG A 671 15.60 14.72 -42.10
C ARG A 671 17.08 14.98 -42.40
N LYS A 672 17.99 14.60 -41.52
CA LYS A 672 19.45 14.74 -41.72
C LYS A 672 19.94 13.91 -42.91
N GLU A 673 19.49 12.67 -43.05
CA GLU A 673 19.83 11.80 -44.18
C GLU A 673 19.28 12.35 -45.50
N ALA A 674 18.09 12.96 -45.49
CA ALA A 674 17.51 13.60 -46.67
C ALA A 674 18.34 14.84 -47.07
N GLU A 675 18.75 15.62 -46.09
CA GLU A 675 19.61 16.81 -46.30
C GLU A 675 20.97 16.39 -46.85
N GLU A 676 21.62 15.38 -46.28
CA GLU A 676 22.87 14.82 -46.77
C GLU A 676 22.73 14.22 -48.18
N ARG A 677 21.60 13.56 -48.45
CA ARG A 677 21.30 13.03 -49.80
C ARG A 677 21.13 14.14 -50.82
N ALA A 678 20.48 15.23 -50.46
CA ALA A 678 20.29 16.40 -51.31
C ALA A 678 21.64 17.09 -51.60
N GLU A 679 22.47 17.29 -50.57
CA GLU A 679 23.81 17.87 -50.69
C GLU A 679 24.72 17.00 -51.57
N ARG A 680 24.67 15.69 -51.38
CA ARG A 680 25.44 14.72 -52.19
C ARG A 680 25.00 14.75 -53.66
N LYS A 681 23.70 14.86 -53.91
CA LYS A 681 23.12 14.97 -55.25
C LYS A 681 23.56 16.28 -55.93
N GLU A 682 23.52 17.41 -55.22
CA GLU A 682 23.96 18.71 -55.73
C GLU A 682 25.46 18.69 -56.12
N LYS A 683 26.30 18.14 -55.26
CA LYS A 683 27.75 17.97 -55.53
C LYS A 683 27.99 17.07 -56.75
N TRP A 684 27.20 16.00 -56.89
CA TRP A 684 27.29 15.08 -58.03
C TRP A 684 26.84 15.74 -59.31
N GLU A 685 25.82 16.57 -59.35
CA GLU A 685 25.35 17.35 -60.52
C GLU A 685 26.39 18.38 -60.89
N GLU A 686 26.98 19.07 -59.92
CA GLU A 686 28.08 20.04 -60.19
C GLU A 686 29.30 19.34 -60.79
N TRP A 687 29.67 18.18 -60.25
CA TRP A 687 30.79 17.39 -60.80
C TRP A 687 30.49 16.92 -62.21
N ASN A 688 29.29 16.46 -62.51
CA ASN A 688 28.89 16.07 -63.88
C ASN A 688 28.93 17.23 -64.84
N LYS A 689 28.55 18.45 -64.47
CA LYS A 689 28.66 19.66 -65.28
C LYS A 689 30.12 19.95 -65.57
N ARG A 690 30.98 19.86 -64.59
CA ARG A 690 32.45 20.07 -64.82
C ARG A 690 33.03 19.01 -65.75
N LEU A 691 32.67 17.75 -65.56
CA LEU A 691 33.08 16.65 -66.38
C LEU A 691 32.67 16.86 -67.88
N ALA A 692 31.42 17.25 -68.08
CA ALA A 692 30.88 17.56 -69.41
C ALA A 692 31.63 18.71 -70.06
N GLU A 693 31.97 19.76 -69.32
CA GLU A 693 32.73 20.89 -69.79
C GLU A 693 34.19 20.50 -70.19
N VAL A 694 34.83 19.68 -69.31
CA VAL A 694 36.19 19.17 -69.63
C VAL A 694 36.17 18.28 -70.89
N LYS A 695 35.18 17.39 -71.01
CA LYS A 695 35.04 16.58 -72.25
C LYS A 695 34.86 17.43 -73.50
N ARG A 696 34.04 18.48 -73.45
CA ARG A 696 33.83 19.41 -74.53
C ARG A 696 35.17 20.10 -74.95
N GLN A 697 35.92 20.56 -73.93
CA GLN A 697 37.22 21.19 -74.16
C GLN A 697 38.22 20.19 -74.72
N GLU A 698 38.24 18.94 -74.24
CA GLU A 698 39.12 17.89 -74.83
C GLU A 698 38.73 17.58 -76.26
N GLU A 699 37.42 17.48 -76.58
CA GLU A 699 36.95 17.27 -77.96
C GLU A 699 37.35 18.42 -78.88
N GLU A 700 37.20 19.68 -78.47
CA GLU A 700 37.61 20.86 -79.21
C GLU A 700 39.10 20.87 -79.44
N LEU A 701 39.89 20.52 -78.42
CA LEU A 701 41.38 20.47 -78.58
C LEU A 701 41.78 19.33 -79.50
N LEU A 702 41.17 18.20 -79.40
CA LEU A 702 41.42 17.01 -80.20
C LEU A 702 41.04 17.28 -81.66
N GLU A 703 39.93 17.95 -81.90
CA GLU A 703 39.50 18.36 -83.25
C GLU A 703 40.49 19.37 -83.86
N ALA A 704 40.91 20.38 -83.07
CA ALA A 704 41.93 21.37 -83.55
C ALA A 704 43.26 20.71 -83.89
N GLN A 705 43.69 19.72 -83.08
CA GLN A 705 44.91 18.97 -83.36
C GLN A 705 44.78 18.00 -84.56
N SER A 706 43.57 17.43 -84.74
CA SER A 706 43.35 16.49 -85.85
C SER A 706 43.26 17.10 -87.19
N VAL A 707 42.91 18.39 -87.34
CA VAL A 707 42.82 19.10 -88.66
C VAL A 707 44.15 19.03 -89.44
N PRO A 708 45.29 19.33 -88.83
CA PRO A 708 46.56 19.22 -89.61
C PRO A 708 46.85 17.79 -90.06
N LEU A 709 46.61 16.82 -89.19
CA LEU A 709 46.79 15.40 -89.47
C LEU A 709 45.83 14.92 -90.57
N ARG A 710 44.57 15.31 -90.45
CA ARG A 710 43.51 14.97 -91.42
C ARG A 710 43.91 15.55 -92.81
N ASN A 711 44.32 16.78 -92.87
CA ASN A 711 44.76 17.42 -94.12
C ASN A 711 45.98 16.70 -94.73
N TYR A 712 46.91 16.29 -93.88
CA TYR A 712 48.06 15.51 -94.31
C TYR A 712 47.61 14.15 -94.91
N LEU A 713 46.82 13.43 -94.24
CA LEU A 713 46.30 12.15 -94.69
C LEU A 713 45.50 12.26 -95.96
N MET A 714 44.62 13.25 -96.06
CA MET A 714 43.77 13.46 -97.26
C MET A 714 44.63 13.86 -98.51
N LYS A 715 45.64 14.61 -98.25
CA LYS A 715 46.45 15.09 -99.34
C LYS A 715 47.54 14.09 -99.82
N HIS A 716 48.12 13.35 -98.88
CA HIS A 716 49.32 12.55 -99.21
C HIS A 716 49.09 11.03 -99.10
N VAL A 717 48.16 10.57 -98.27
CA VAL A 717 47.97 9.15 -98.01
C VAL A 717 46.72 8.62 -98.71
N MET A 718 45.63 9.32 -98.60
CA MET A 718 44.31 8.82 -99.07
C MET A 718 44.27 8.63 -100.60
N PRO A 719 44.83 9.45 -101.42
CA PRO A 719 44.79 9.21 -102.87
C PRO A 719 45.50 7.91 -103.28
N THR A 720 46.65 7.67 -102.68
CA THR A 720 47.46 6.47 -102.97
C THR A 720 46.79 5.24 -102.37
N LEU A 721 46.30 5.34 -101.15
CA LEU A 721 45.62 4.27 -100.50
C LEU A 721 44.30 3.90 -101.18
N THR A 722 43.52 4.88 -101.63
CA THR A 722 42.27 4.69 -102.37
C THR A 722 42.57 3.97 -103.72
N GLN A 723 43.68 4.39 -104.43
CA GLN A 723 44.10 3.76 -105.65
C GLN A 723 44.48 2.28 -105.38
N GLY A 724 45.33 2.03 -104.37
CA GLY A 724 45.72 0.68 -103.95
C GLY A 724 44.53 -0.19 -103.57
N LEU A 725 43.59 0.34 -102.80
CA LEU A 725 42.32 -0.38 -102.40
C LEU A 725 41.47 -0.70 -103.63
N ASN A 726 41.38 0.23 -104.61
CA ASN A 726 40.65 -0.03 -105.87
C ASN A 726 41.29 -1.16 -106.68
N GLU A 727 42.62 -1.21 -106.71
CA GLU A 727 43.35 -2.26 -107.42
C GLU A 727 43.23 -3.58 -106.66
N CYS A 728 43.34 -3.54 -105.38
CA CYS A 728 43.10 -4.70 -104.50
C CYS A 728 41.71 -5.32 -104.76
N CYS A 729 40.65 -4.48 -104.81
CA CYS A 729 39.30 -4.93 -105.13
C CYS A 729 39.17 -5.53 -106.55
N LYS A 730 39.90 -5.03 -107.53
CA LYS A 730 39.90 -5.55 -108.88
C LYS A 730 40.64 -6.91 -109.02
N ILE A 731 41.80 -7.00 -108.37
CA ILE A 731 42.68 -8.19 -108.44
C ILE A 731 42.28 -9.27 -107.48
N ARG A 732 41.78 -8.89 -106.33
CA ARG A 732 41.38 -9.78 -105.21
C ARG A 732 42.50 -10.76 -104.84
N PRO A 733 43.64 -10.25 -104.41
CA PRO A 733 44.77 -11.09 -104.05
C PRO A 733 44.43 -11.93 -102.79
N ASP A 734 45.11 -13.05 -102.58
CA ASP A 734 44.94 -13.96 -101.45
C ASP A 734 45.27 -13.28 -100.12
N ASP A 735 46.22 -12.35 -100.10
CA ASP A 735 46.53 -11.49 -98.95
C ASP A 735 46.41 -10.03 -99.36
N PRO A 736 45.25 -9.40 -99.06
CA PRO A 736 45.01 -7.98 -99.41
C PRO A 736 45.92 -7.01 -98.67
N VAL A 737 46.34 -7.35 -97.45
CA VAL A 737 47.22 -6.46 -96.67
C VAL A 737 48.64 -6.40 -97.26
N ASP A 738 49.21 -7.58 -97.56
CA ASP A 738 50.50 -7.67 -98.15
C ASP A 738 50.52 -7.02 -99.54
N PHE A 739 49.46 -7.15 -100.28
CA PHE A 739 49.29 -6.49 -101.59
C PHE A 739 49.26 -4.98 -101.50
N LEU A 740 48.60 -4.41 -100.49
CA LEU A 740 48.51 -2.98 -100.28
C LEU A 740 49.82 -2.38 -99.77
N VAL A 741 50.64 -3.11 -99.05
CA VAL A 741 51.88 -2.68 -98.47
C VAL A 741 52.98 -2.66 -99.58
N ARG A 742 52.92 -3.54 -100.53
CA ARG A 742 53.83 -3.53 -101.72
C ARG A 742 53.43 -2.45 -102.72
#